data_4df7101f40764632c98402b907994286
#
_entry.id   4df7101f40764632c98402b907994286
#
_cell.length_a   1.000
_cell.length_b   1.000
_cell.length_c   1.000
_cell.angle_alpha   90.00
_cell.angle_beta   90.00
_cell.angle_gamma   90.00
#
_symmetry.space_group_name_H-M   'P 1'
#
loop_
_entity.id
_entity.type
_entity.pdbx_description
1 polymer ?
#
loop_
_entity_poly.entity_id
_entity_poly.type
_entity_poly.pdbx_seq_one_letter_code
_entity_poly.pdbx_strand_id
1 'polypeptide(L)'
;MVILKQQPNQLTTIIKRDGRTAMFDEEKIIEAIKKSFQATGEYQNYTYYREICSDVMRVLFERNISVPTVEQVQDMVEEVLMKKGHPHVAKAYILYRAERSRIREMNTRLMQIYEDITFKDSKDSDIKRENANVNGDTAMGTMLKYGSEGAKQYYEMFILKPEHSSAHKDGDIHIHDLDFLTMTTTCCQIDLIKLFKDGFSTGHGALREPKYISSYSALACIAIQSNQNDQHGGQSIANFDYGLALGVKKTFIAQYLDHMIQSLGLIAEYDDAESIKQIHKALLKNGAELSIVNHISFMALELAELKKLGINENLIEKCQQYSLKNAIKSTDRDTYKAMVALVHNLNTMHSRAGAQTPFSSINYGMDTSAEGRIVIKNILLALEAGMGNGETPIFPIHIFRVKEGINFNEGEPNYDLFKLACKVSSKRLFPNFAFVDAPFNLQYYKEGHPETEVAYMGCRTRVMGNVHDPEKEITYGRGNLSFTSINLPRIGIKAQGNIENFFTELDEKIDLCCDQLIERFRIQANKKVRNYPFLMGEGVWIDSENLGPDDTVEEVLKHGTLTMGFIGLAECLIALTGKHHGESAEAQELGIKIVSHMRKRVDEWAQNMKLNFSLIATPAEGLSGRFIKIDNKLYGDIKGVTDKEYYTNSFHVPVYYNTSAFEKINIEAPYHKFTNAGHITYVEMDGDMSKNVDAFEKVIRHMKETGIGYGSINHPVDRDPVCGFTGIIGDKCPGCGRDESEFPFERIRRITGYLVGTLDRFNNAKLAEVRDRVKHNM
;
A
#
# COMPACT_ATOMS: atom_id res chain seq x y z
N MET A 1 83.79 -31.07 0.75
CA MET A 1 82.53 -30.90 1.44
C MET A 1 81.79 -29.78 0.74
N VAL A 2 80.92 -30.13 -0.25
CA VAL A 2 80.19 -29.19 -1.06
C VAL A 2 78.91 -28.84 -0.35
N ILE A 3 78.77 -27.60 0.10
CA ILE A 3 77.51 -27.10 0.70
C ILE A 3 76.49 -26.92 -0.45
N LEU A 4 75.56 -27.85 -0.52
CA LEU A 4 74.36 -27.72 -1.33
C LEU A 4 73.55 -26.51 -0.78
N LYS A 5 73.48 -25.41 -1.57
CA LYS A 5 72.50 -24.34 -1.37
C LYS A 5 71.12 -24.94 -1.50
N GLN A 6 70.38 -25.00 -0.41
CA GLN A 6 68.92 -25.27 -0.46
C GLN A 6 68.25 -24.21 -1.32
N GLN A 7 67.56 -24.62 -2.38
CA GLN A 7 66.66 -23.76 -3.12
C GLN A 7 65.53 -23.30 -2.17
N PRO A 8 65.08 -22.03 -2.25
CA PRO A 8 63.95 -21.59 -1.42
C PRO A 8 62.69 -22.40 -1.71
N ASN A 9 62.01 -22.89 -0.67
CA ASN A 9 60.73 -23.60 -0.78
C ASN A 9 59.77 -22.80 -1.69
N GLN A 10 59.42 -23.36 -2.83
CA GLN A 10 58.35 -22.86 -3.64
C GLN A 10 57.00 -23.14 -3.00
N LEU A 11 56.12 -22.12 -2.90
CA LEU A 11 54.74 -22.33 -2.52
C LEU A 11 54.06 -23.16 -3.62
N THR A 12 53.64 -24.37 -3.28
CA THR A 12 53.03 -25.32 -4.21
C THR A 12 51.51 -25.29 -4.19
N THR A 13 50.96 -24.86 -3.06
CA THR A 13 49.51 -24.96 -2.79
C THR A 13 48.94 -23.69 -2.16
N ILE A 14 47.66 -23.43 -2.41
CA ILE A 14 46.89 -22.32 -1.85
C ILE A 14 45.51 -22.85 -1.38
N ILE A 15 45.02 -22.34 -0.26
CA ILE A 15 43.68 -22.64 0.22
C ILE A 15 42.72 -21.66 -0.46
N LYS A 16 41.77 -22.21 -1.25
CA LYS A 16 40.68 -21.46 -1.84
C LYS A 16 39.65 -21.02 -0.78
N ARG A 17 38.81 -20.03 -1.09
CA ARG A 17 37.77 -19.51 -0.21
C ARG A 17 36.75 -20.54 0.25
N ASP A 18 36.53 -21.60 -0.54
CA ASP A 18 35.65 -22.73 -0.24
C ASP A 18 36.37 -23.84 0.58
N GLY A 19 37.57 -23.55 1.12
CA GLY A 19 38.37 -24.47 1.93
C GLY A 19 39.16 -25.50 1.14
N ARG A 20 38.96 -25.64 -0.19
CA ARG A 20 39.71 -26.59 -1.04
C ARG A 20 41.14 -26.12 -1.28
N THR A 21 42.08 -27.06 -1.26
CA THR A 21 43.45 -26.82 -1.66
C THR A 21 43.60 -26.89 -3.18
N ALA A 22 44.32 -25.94 -3.77
CA ALA A 22 44.65 -25.91 -5.19
C ALA A 22 46.11 -25.59 -5.43
N MET A 23 46.61 -25.87 -6.62
CA MET A 23 47.98 -25.45 -7.00
C MET A 23 48.12 -23.94 -6.95
N PHE A 24 49.25 -23.47 -6.42
CA PHE A 24 49.57 -22.07 -6.37
C PHE A 24 49.96 -21.59 -7.76
N ASP A 25 49.45 -20.44 -8.19
CA ASP A 25 49.61 -19.91 -9.54
C ASP A 25 50.00 -18.42 -9.47
N GLU A 26 51.29 -18.12 -9.65
CA GLU A 26 51.83 -16.79 -9.58
C GLU A 26 51.29 -15.87 -10.69
N GLU A 27 50.94 -16.42 -11.87
CA GLU A 27 50.44 -15.64 -12.99
C GLU A 27 49.12 -14.94 -12.66
N LYS A 28 48.30 -15.53 -11.85
CA LYS A 28 47.05 -14.91 -11.37
C LYS A 28 47.31 -13.67 -10.50
N ILE A 29 48.39 -13.67 -9.72
CA ILE A 29 48.79 -12.55 -8.88
C ILE A 29 49.32 -11.42 -9.81
N ILE A 30 50.20 -11.77 -10.76
CA ILE A 30 50.79 -10.85 -11.73
C ILE A 30 49.69 -10.15 -12.54
N GLU A 31 48.73 -10.90 -13.06
CA GLU A 31 47.60 -10.33 -13.82
C GLU A 31 46.69 -9.44 -12.95
N ALA A 32 46.47 -9.76 -11.67
CA ALA A 32 45.72 -8.90 -10.78
C ALA A 32 46.45 -7.58 -10.48
N ILE A 33 47.76 -7.63 -10.26
CA ILE A 33 48.59 -6.45 -10.07
C ILE A 33 48.57 -5.57 -11.35
N LYS A 34 48.80 -6.17 -12.52
CA LYS A 34 48.75 -5.47 -13.82
C LYS A 34 47.41 -4.73 -14.03
N LYS A 35 46.28 -5.38 -13.77
CA LYS A 35 44.96 -4.74 -13.88
C LYS A 35 44.79 -3.54 -12.94
N SER A 36 45.39 -3.58 -11.76
CA SER A 36 45.32 -2.48 -10.80
C SER A 36 46.14 -1.26 -11.28
N PHE A 37 47.29 -1.50 -11.86
CA PHE A 37 48.08 -0.44 -12.54
C PHE A 37 47.34 0.16 -13.73
N GLN A 38 46.70 -0.68 -14.54
CA GLN A 38 45.90 -0.21 -15.68
C GLN A 38 44.70 0.65 -15.23
N ALA A 39 44.05 0.29 -14.12
CA ALA A 39 42.90 1.02 -13.58
C ALA A 39 43.25 2.43 -13.07
N THR A 40 44.54 2.68 -12.73
CA THR A 40 45.04 4.00 -12.29
C THR A 40 45.66 4.80 -13.44
N GLY A 41 45.73 4.23 -14.66
CA GLY A 41 46.43 4.85 -15.80
C GLY A 41 47.95 4.76 -15.73
N GLU A 42 48.49 4.03 -14.73
CA GLU A 42 49.91 3.74 -14.60
C GLU A 42 50.25 2.44 -15.36
N TYR A 43 51.20 2.51 -16.25
CA TYR A 43 51.62 1.34 -17.03
C TYR A 43 53.08 1.01 -16.69
N GLN A 44 53.32 -0.25 -16.38
CA GLN A 44 54.65 -0.78 -16.14
C GLN A 44 54.92 -1.97 -17.07
N ASN A 45 56.17 -2.39 -17.23
CA ASN A 45 56.49 -3.59 -18.00
C ASN A 45 56.22 -4.87 -17.21
N TYR A 46 56.08 -5.97 -17.91
CA TYR A 46 55.80 -7.27 -17.29
C TYR A 46 56.82 -7.70 -16.23
N THR A 47 58.10 -7.36 -16.44
CA THR A 47 59.21 -7.66 -15.52
C THR A 47 58.96 -6.98 -14.17
N TYR A 48 58.46 -5.77 -14.14
CA TYR A 48 58.15 -5.04 -12.92
C TYR A 48 56.98 -5.66 -12.13
N TYR A 49 55.92 -6.10 -12.82
CA TYR A 49 54.80 -6.80 -12.17
C TYR A 49 55.29 -8.13 -11.55
N ARG A 50 56.19 -8.84 -12.24
CA ARG A 50 56.81 -10.06 -11.73
C ARG A 50 57.69 -9.81 -10.52
N GLU A 51 58.41 -8.68 -10.49
CA GLU A 51 59.20 -8.27 -9.31
C GLU A 51 58.30 -8.02 -8.10
N ILE A 52 57.16 -7.33 -8.24
CA ILE A 52 56.19 -7.13 -7.18
C ILE A 52 55.64 -8.49 -6.69
N CYS A 53 55.31 -9.40 -7.58
CA CYS A 53 54.88 -10.75 -7.21
C CYS A 53 55.97 -11.50 -6.41
N SER A 54 57.24 -11.42 -6.78
CA SER A 54 58.37 -11.99 -6.08
C SER A 54 58.53 -11.41 -4.65
N ASP A 55 58.28 -10.11 -4.51
CA ASP A 55 58.27 -9.47 -3.18
C ASP A 55 57.11 -9.94 -2.30
N VAL A 56 55.92 -10.16 -2.90
CA VAL A 56 54.79 -10.77 -2.20
C VAL A 56 55.14 -12.16 -1.69
N MET A 57 55.79 -12.99 -2.54
CA MET A 57 56.27 -14.32 -2.15
C MET A 57 57.26 -14.25 -1.01
N ARG A 58 58.20 -13.32 -1.07
CA ARG A 58 59.19 -13.12 0.02
C ARG A 58 58.50 -12.78 1.34
N VAL A 59 57.53 -11.87 1.37
CA VAL A 59 56.81 -11.49 2.58
C VAL A 59 56.03 -12.66 3.13
N LEU A 60 55.40 -13.52 2.33
CA LEU A 60 54.75 -14.74 2.75
C LEU A 60 55.72 -15.71 3.45
N PHE A 61 56.94 -15.89 2.89
CA PHE A 61 58.00 -16.68 3.48
C PHE A 61 58.51 -16.12 4.81
N GLU A 62 58.75 -14.82 4.88
CA GLU A 62 59.20 -14.13 6.09
C GLU A 62 58.20 -14.28 7.24
N ARG A 63 56.91 -14.44 6.94
CA ARG A 63 55.83 -14.69 7.88
C ARG A 63 55.59 -16.18 8.17
N ASN A 64 56.44 -17.08 7.66
CA ASN A 64 56.33 -18.54 7.81
C ASN A 64 54.99 -19.14 7.33
N ILE A 65 54.35 -18.53 6.27
CA ILE A 65 53.13 -19.02 5.69
C ILE A 65 53.46 -20.00 4.55
N SER A 66 53.33 -21.31 4.81
CA SER A 66 53.67 -22.38 3.87
C SER A 66 52.52 -22.74 2.92
N VAL A 67 51.27 -22.56 3.35
CA VAL A 67 50.05 -22.74 2.55
C VAL A 67 49.13 -21.54 2.77
N PRO A 68 49.30 -20.47 2.00
CA PRO A 68 48.50 -19.26 2.20
C PRO A 68 47.05 -19.43 1.76
N THR A 69 46.14 -18.68 2.39
CA THR A 69 44.78 -18.45 1.84
C THR A 69 44.81 -17.39 0.73
N VAL A 70 43.78 -17.35 -0.08
CA VAL A 70 43.62 -16.29 -1.12
C VAL A 70 43.63 -14.90 -0.47
N GLU A 71 42.99 -14.75 0.69
CA GLU A 71 42.95 -13.49 1.43
C GLU A 71 44.35 -13.04 1.86
N GLN A 72 45.14 -13.95 2.48
CA GLN A 72 46.50 -13.65 2.89
C GLN A 72 47.39 -13.21 1.73
N VAL A 73 47.28 -13.86 0.58
CA VAL A 73 48.02 -13.43 -0.63
C VAL A 73 47.57 -12.02 -1.05
N GLN A 74 46.28 -11.71 -1.05
CA GLN A 74 45.77 -10.40 -1.42
C GLN A 74 46.22 -9.29 -0.45
N ASP A 75 46.20 -9.58 0.87
CA ASP A 75 46.71 -8.66 1.90
C ASP A 75 48.20 -8.34 1.68
N MET A 76 48.99 -9.33 1.28
CA MET A 76 50.42 -9.14 1.00
C MET A 76 50.63 -8.32 -0.28
N VAL A 77 49.79 -8.51 -1.30
CA VAL A 77 49.85 -7.65 -2.54
C VAL A 77 49.59 -6.18 -2.17
N GLU A 78 48.58 -5.92 -1.34
CA GLU A 78 48.25 -4.56 -0.87
C GLU A 78 49.42 -3.93 -0.13
N GLU A 79 50.02 -4.67 0.81
CA GLU A 79 51.17 -4.22 1.61
C GLU A 79 52.38 -3.93 0.76
N VAL A 80 52.72 -4.81 -0.19
CA VAL A 80 53.89 -4.65 -1.07
C VAL A 80 53.69 -3.46 -2.02
N LEU A 81 52.49 -3.26 -2.59
CA LEU A 81 52.19 -2.08 -3.43
C LEU A 81 52.34 -0.77 -2.64
N MET A 82 51.91 -0.73 -1.38
CA MET A 82 52.09 0.45 -0.53
C MET A 82 53.56 0.69 -0.21
N LYS A 83 54.32 -0.36 0.15
CA LYS A 83 55.77 -0.24 0.45
C LYS A 83 56.62 0.17 -0.73
N LYS A 84 56.25 -0.22 -1.95
CA LYS A 84 56.91 0.21 -3.21
C LYS A 84 56.55 1.61 -3.69
N GLY A 85 55.71 2.34 -2.95
CA GLY A 85 55.37 3.72 -3.27
C GLY A 85 54.21 3.87 -4.28
N HIS A 86 53.37 2.82 -4.41
CA HIS A 86 52.17 2.84 -5.28
C HIS A 86 50.86 2.90 -4.51
N PRO A 87 50.62 3.90 -3.63
CA PRO A 87 49.43 3.94 -2.79
C PRO A 87 48.11 4.06 -3.59
N HIS A 88 48.14 4.73 -4.76
CA HIS A 88 46.98 4.84 -5.64
C HIS A 88 46.61 3.50 -6.28
N VAL A 89 47.62 2.72 -6.72
CA VAL A 89 47.43 1.37 -7.25
C VAL A 89 46.94 0.42 -6.18
N ALA A 90 47.52 0.49 -4.97
CA ALA A 90 47.07 -0.30 -3.82
C ALA A 90 45.59 0.00 -3.47
N LYS A 91 45.20 1.29 -3.47
CA LYS A 91 43.82 1.69 -3.28
C LYS A 91 42.88 1.13 -4.35
N ALA A 92 43.29 1.20 -5.63
CA ALA A 92 42.51 0.62 -6.74
C ALA A 92 42.37 -0.91 -6.58
N TYR A 93 43.42 -1.61 -6.13
CA TYR A 93 43.42 -3.04 -5.86
C TYR A 93 42.44 -3.40 -4.70
N ILE A 94 42.47 -2.65 -3.60
CA ILE A 94 41.59 -2.82 -2.46
C ILE A 94 40.12 -2.63 -2.86
N LEU A 95 39.80 -1.56 -3.59
CA LEU A 95 38.45 -1.28 -4.08
C LEU A 95 37.95 -2.36 -5.03
N TYR A 96 38.79 -2.81 -5.97
CA TYR A 96 38.44 -3.90 -6.87
C TYR A 96 38.21 -5.22 -6.12
N ARG A 97 39.06 -5.55 -5.14
CA ARG A 97 38.89 -6.73 -4.27
C ARG A 97 37.59 -6.66 -3.50
N ALA A 98 37.29 -5.52 -2.86
CA ALA A 98 36.04 -5.29 -2.12
C ALA A 98 34.81 -5.47 -3.03
N GLU A 99 34.83 -4.87 -4.22
CA GLU A 99 33.74 -4.99 -5.20
C GLU A 99 33.53 -6.44 -5.65
N ARG A 100 34.63 -7.16 -5.98
CA ARG A 100 34.55 -8.58 -6.34
C ARG A 100 34.07 -9.49 -5.22
N SER A 101 34.39 -9.18 -3.97
CA SER A 101 33.87 -9.90 -2.79
C SER A 101 32.39 -9.62 -2.63
N ARG A 102 31.98 -8.36 -2.73
CA ARG A 102 30.58 -7.95 -2.67
C ARG A 102 29.71 -8.65 -3.74
N ILE A 103 30.16 -8.63 -5.00
CA ILE A 103 29.45 -9.30 -6.12
C ILE A 103 29.29 -10.81 -5.84
N ARG A 104 30.31 -11.47 -5.32
CA ARG A 104 30.23 -12.91 -5.02
C ARG A 104 29.28 -13.23 -3.88
N GLU A 105 29.33 -12.45 -2.80
CA GLU A 105 28.40 -12.61 -1.69
C GLU A 105 26.94 -12.42 -2.11
N MET A 106 26.69 -11.45 -2.97
CA MET A 106 25.37 -11.15 -3.48
C MET A 106 24.85 -12.24 -4.44
N ASN A 107 25.67 -12.72 -5.36
CA ASN A 107 25.32 -13.84 -6.24
C ASN A 107 25.00 -15.10 -5.43
N THR A 108 25.75 -15.38 -4.37
CA THR A 108 25.49 -16.52 -3.49
C THR A 108 24.17 -16.36 -2.74
N ARG A 109 23.89 -15.17 -2.22
CA ARG A 109 22.63 -14.86 -1.54
C ARG A 109 21.42 -14.97 -2.48
N LEU A 110 21.53 -14.42 -3.70
CA LEU A 110 20.44 -14.52 -4.68
C LEU A 110 20.12 -15.96 -5.06
N MET A 111 21.14 -16.78 -5.26
CA MET A 111 20.93 -18.19 -5.58
C MET A 111 20.27 -18.95 -4.44
N GLN A 112 20.63 -18.68 -3.18
CA GLN A 112 19.94 -19.25 -2.01
C GLN A 112 18.48 -18.81 -1.93
N ILE A 113 18.20 -17.53 -2.20
CA ILE A 113 16.84 -17.00 -2.24
C ILE A 113 16.04 -17.69 -3.37
N TYR A 114 16.63 -17.86 -4.54
CA TYR A 114 15.98 -18.55 -5.66
C TYR A 114 15.74 -20.05 -5.36
N GLU A 115 16.66 -20.70 -4.65
CA GLU A 115 16.47 -22.08 -4.16
C GLU A 115 15.28 -22.15 -3.20
N ASP A 116 15.18 -21.22 -2.25
CA ASP A 116 14.07 -21.13 -1.31
C ASP A 116 12.73 -20.89 -2.04
N ILE A 117 12.69 -19.97 -3.00
CA ILE A 117 11.50 -19.70 -3.81
C ILE A 117 11.11 -20.96 -4.64
N THR A 118 12.08 -21.72 -5.12
CA THR A 118 11.83 -22.89 -5.97
C THR A 118 11.27 -24.07 -5.19
N PHE A 119 11.83 -24.36 -4.02
CA PHE A 119 11.63 -25.65 -3.35
C PHE A 119 10.86 -25.59 -2.02
N LYS A 120 10.71 -24.42 -1.40
CA LYS A 120 9.94 -24.28 -0.16
C LYS A 120 8.49 -23.89 -0.46
N ASP A 121 7.55 -24.46 0.27
CA ASP A 121 6.15 -24.00 0.28
C ASP A 121 6.04 -22.59 0.91
N SER A 122 5.00 -21.84 0.56
CA SER A 122 4.77 -20.50 1.10
C SER A 122 4.70 -20.48 2.64
N LYS A 123 4.11 -21.50 3.27
CA LYS A 123 4.04 -21.62 4.73
C LYS A 123 5.41 -21.68 5.42
N ASP A 124 6.45 -22.12 4.70
CA ASP A 124 7.80 -22.32 5.19
C ASP A 124 8.79 -21.22 4.72
N SER A 125 8.30 -20.21 3.97
CA SER A 125 9.12 -19.16 3.38
C SER A 125 8.53 -17.77 3.60
N ASP A 126 9.15 -16.97 4.47
CA ASP A 126 8.76 -15.56 4.68
C ASP A 126 8.87 -14.73 3.40
N ILE A 127 9.82 -15.06 2.50
CA ILE A 127 10.00 -14.38 1.21
C ILE A 127 8.76 -14.55 0.33
N LYS A 128 8.19 -15.76 0.28
CA LYS A 128 6.96 -16.02 -0.46
C LYS A 128 5.73 -15.32 0.15
N ARG A 129 5.76 -14.99 1.45
CA ARG A 129 4.68 -14.33 2.21
C ARG A 129 4.95 -12.85 2.49
N GLU A 130 5.94 -12.25 1.85
CA GLU A 130 6.25 -10.82 2.00
C GLU A 130 5.06 -9.92 1.60
N ASN A 131 4.32 -10.33 0.57
CA ASN A 131 3.06 -9.73 0.16
C ASN A 131 1.95 -10.78 0.27
N ALA A 132 1.10 -10.66 1.29
CA ALA A 132 0.00 -11.60 1.55
C ALA A 132 -1.06 -11.65 0.42
N ASN A 133 -1.07 -10.64 -0.45
CA ASN A 133 -1.98 -10.55 -1.60
C ASN A 133 -1.53 -11.35 -2.82
N VAL A 134 -0.29 -11.86 -2.82
CA VAL A 134 0.28 -12.70 -3.87
C VAL A 134 0.40 -14.14 -3.34
N ASN A 135 -0.17 -15.09 -4.08
CA ASN A 135 0.07 -16.51 -3.77
C ASN A 135 1.39 -16.96 -4.36
N GLY A 136 2.43 -17.07 -3.53
CA GLY A 136 3.79 -17.44 -3.91
C GLY A 136 3.97 -18.90 -4.39
N ASP A 137 2.95 -19.77 -4.23
CA ASP A 137 2.99 -21.17 -4.68
C ASP A 137 2.42 -21.37 -6.10
N THR A 138 1.77 -20.34 -6.65
CA THR A 138 1.32 -20.37 -8.04
C THR A 138 2.49 -20.11 -9.00
N ALA A 139 2.42 -20.63 -10.23
CA ALA A 139 3.45 -20.41 -11.25
C ALA A 139 3.75 -18.93 -11.47
N MET A 140 2.72 -18.09 -11.61
CA MET A 140 2.89 -16.64 -11.83
C MET A 140 3.35 -15.91 -10.56
N GLY A 141 2.90 -16.34 -9.38
CA GLY A 141 3.39 -15.81 -8.11
C GLY A 141 4.87 -16.11 -7.89
N THR A 142 5.32 -17.32 -8.22
CA THR A 142 6.73 -17.72 -8.21
C THR A 142 7.56 -16.87 -9.20
N MET A 143 7.09 -16.70 -10.44
CA MET A 143 7.77 -15.86 -11.44
C MET A 143 7.88 -14.39 -10.97
N LEU A 144 6.82 -13.85 -10.39
CA LEU A 144 6.84 -12.49 -9.83
C LEU A 144 7.89 -12.37 -8.72
N LYS A 145 8.02 -13.38 -7.86
CA LYS A 145 9.02 -13.39 -6.78
C LYS A 145 10.45 -13.48 -7.30
N TYR A 146 10.73 -14.27 -8.34
CA TYR A 146 12.07 -14.26 -8.99
C TYR A 146 12.39 -12.86 -9.52
N GLY A 147 11.48 -12.22 -10.25
CA GLY A 147 11.65 -10.87 -10.76
C GLY A 147 11.87 -9.85 -9.66
N SER A 148 11.07 -9.90 -8.61
CA SER A 148 11.15 -9.02 -7.44
C SER A 148 12.53 -9.11 -6.76
N GLU A 149 12.98 -10.30 -6.38
CA GLU A 149 14.26 -10.48 -5.69
C GLU A 149 15.47 -10.13 -6.57
N GLY A 150 15.41 -10.44 -7.87
CA GLY A 150 16.43 -10.02 -8.84
C GLY A 150 16.51 -8.51 -8.97
N ALA A 151 15.37 -7.83 -9.07
CA ALA A 151 15.29 -6.38 -9.17
C ALA A 151 15.82 -5.68 -7.90
N LYS A 152 15.41 -6.12 -6.71
CA LYS A 152 15.92 -5.59 -5.42
C LYS A 152 17.44 -5.61 -5.37
N GLN A 153 18.05 -6.75 -5.68
CA GLN A 153 19.50 -6.86 -5.65
C GLN A 153 20.20 -5.99 -6.71
N TYR A 154 19.65 -5.93 -7.92
CA TYR A 154 20.18 -5.05 -8.95
C TYR A 154 20.18 -3.57 -8.52
N TYR A 155 19.05 -3.12 -7.93
CA TYR A 155 18.93 -1.73 -7.48
C TYR A 155 19.84 -1.42 -6.29
N GLU A 156 19.97 -2.32 -5.33
CA GLU A 156 20.89 -2.19 -4.20
C GLU A 156 22.36 -2.09 -4.65
N MET A 157 22.72 -2.79 -5.75
CA MET A 157 24.11 -2.85 -6.22
C MET A 157 24.50 -1.72 -7.14
N PHE A 158 23.59 -1.28 -8.01
CA PHE A 158 23.94 -0.47 -9.18
C PHE A 158 23.16 0.83 -9.33
N ILE A 159 22.03 0.98 -8.65
CA ILE A 159 21.16 2.14 -8.84
C ILE A 159 21.18 3.07 -7.62
N LEU A 160 20.97 2.52 -6.42
CA LEU A 160 20.97 3.32 -5.19
C LEU A 160 22.37 3.87 -4.89
N LYS A 161 22.42 5.09 -4.35
CA LYS A 161 23.65 5.60 -3.75
C LYS A 161 24.16 4.64 -2.67
N PRO A 162 25.50 4.50 -2.50
CA PRO A 162 26.08 3.58 -1.54
C PRO A 162 25.56 3.75 -0.10
N GLU A 163 25.38 5.01 0.35
CA GLU A 163 24.86 5.34 1.66
C GLU A 163 23.40 4.87 1.84
N HIS A 164 22.54 5.01 0.84
CA HIS A 164 21.15 4.55 0.88
C HIS A 164 21.07 3.03 0.88
N SER A 165 21.87 2.38 0.03
CA SER A 165 21.95 0.91 -0.04
C SER A 165 22.46 0.33 1.26
N SER A 166 23.51 0.92 1.86
CA SER A 166 24.06 0.47 3.16
C SER A 166 23.03 0.62 4.27
N ALA A 167 22.44 1.81 4.43
CA ALA A 167 21.44 2.08 5.47
C ALA A 167 20.21 1.17 5.35
N HIS A 168 19.78 0.85 4.11
CA HIS A 168 18.71 -0.13 3.89
C HIS A 168 19.15 -1.54 4.33
N LYS A 169 20.31 -2.01 3.92
CA LYS A 169 20.83 -3.35 4.28
C LYS A 169 21.06 -3.51 5.77
N ASP A 170 21.66 -2.51 6.38
CA ASP A 170 22.01 -2.50 7.80
C ASP A 170 20.77 -2.34 8.69
N GLY A 171 19.63 -1.92 8.11
CA GLY A 171 18.35 -1.80 8.79
C GLY A 171 18.18 -0.51 9.59
N ASP A 172 18.91 0.55 9.25
CA ASP A 172 18.65 1.90 9.76
C ASP A 172 17.37 2.48 9.12
N ILE A 173 17.18 2.21 7.84
CA ILE A 173 15.99 2.55 7.07
C ILE A 173 15.45 1.35 6.31
N HIS A 174 14.23 1.46 5.82
CA HIS A 174 13.63 0.51 4.89
C HIS A 174 13.01 1.26 3.70
N ILE A 175 13.56 1.02 2.52
CA ILE A 175 13.01 1.51 1.26
C ILE A 175 11.91 0.52 0.86
N HIS A 176 10.65 0.97 0.89
CA HIS A 176 9.51 0.12 0.55
C HIS A 176 9.41 -0.12 -0.96
N ASP A 177 8.90 -1.29 -1.32
CA ASP A 177 8.69 -1.70 -2.72
C ASP A 177 9.94 -1.45 -3.57
N LEU A 178 11.09 -1.90 -3.04
CA LEU A 178 12.39 -1.70 -3.66
C LEU A 178 12.48 -2.38 -5.03
N ASP A 179 11.76 -3.47 -5.23
CA ASP A 179 11.62 -4.15 -6.53
C ASP A 179 10.98 -3.29 -7.62
N PHE A 180 10.20 -2.28 -7.24
CA PHE A 180 9.58 -1.31 -8.15
C PHE A 180 10.31 0.06 -8.18
N LEU A 181 11.51 0.17 -7.61
CA LEU A 181 12.24 1.44 -7.42
C LEU A 181 12.25 2.33 -8.65
N THR A 182 12.57 1.75 -9.82
CA THR A 182 12.71 2.49 -11.08
C THR A 182 11.51 2.39 -12.00
N MET A 183 10.48 1.60 -11.64
CA MET A 183 9.42 1.22 -12.57
C MET A 183 8.16 2.04 -12.41
N THR A 184 7.59 2.07 -11.21
CA THR A 184 6.24 2.57 -10.95
C THR A 184 6.18 3.50 -9.74
N THR A 185 5.11 4.28 -9.64
CA THR A 185 4.71 5.01 -8.42
C THR A 185 3.87 4.10 -7.52
N THR A 186 3.54 4.55 -6.29
CA THR A 186 2.86 3.68 -5.32
C THR A 186 1.35 3.57 -5.58
N CYS A 187 0.60 4.65 -5.49
CA CYS A 187 -0.87 4.62 -5.51
C CYS A 187 -1.48 5.93 -6.01
N CYS A 188 -2.77 5.89 -6.37
CA CYS A 188 -3.51 7.05 -6.85
C CYS A 188 -4.98 7.01 -6.41
N GLN A 189 -5.59 8.18 -6.25
CA GLN A 189 -7.02 8.42 -6.06
C GLN A 189 -7.69 8.68 -7.41
N ILE A 190 -8.35 7.68 -7.94
CA ILE A 190 -9.02 7.74 -9.26
C ILE A 190 -10.29 8.58 -9.14
N ASP A 191 -10.44 9.55 -10.04
CA ASP A 191 -11.68 10.30 -10.25
C ASP A 191 -12.53 9.63 -11.33
N LEU A 192 -13.62 8.96 -10.94
CA LEU A 192 -14.51 8.29 -11.88
C LEU A 192 -15.29 9.27 -12.74
N ILE A 193 -15.63 10.46 -12.23
CA ILE A 193 -16.42 11.45 -12.98
C ILE A 193 -15.63 11.93 -14.19
N LYS A 194 -14.36 12.32 -13.97
CA LYS A 194 -13.44 12.73 -15.03
C LYS A 194 -13.19 11.59 -16.01
N LEU A 195 -12.83 10.41 -15.50
CA LEU A 195 -12.43 9.26 -16.33
C LEU A 195 -13.56 8.76 -17.23
N PHE A 196 -14.82 8.79 -16.76
CA PHE A 196 -15.94 8.24 -17.51
C PHE A 196 -16.61 9.25 -18.46
N LYS A 197 -16.32 10.54 -18.35
CA LYS A 197 -16.97 11.60 -19.13
C LYS A 197 -16.89 11.36 -20.64
N ASP A 198 -15.68 11.00 -21.12
CA ASP A 198 -15.43 10.78 -22.54
C ASP A 198 -15.09 9.30 -22.85
N GLY A 199 -15.10 8.46 -21.80
CA GLY A 199 -14.57 7.09 -21.84
C GLY A 199 -13.06 7.07 -21.76
N PHE A 200 -12.46 5.87 -21.88
CA PHE A 200 -11.00 5.67 -21.78
C PHE A 200 -10.55 4.44 -22.57
N SER A 201 -9.23 4.28 -22.74
CA SER A 201 -8.63 3.11 -23.39
C SER A 201 -7.75 2.32 -22.41
N THR A 202 -7.69 1.00 -22.61
CA THR A 202 -6.76 0.11 -21.92
C THR A 202 -5.68 -0.46 -22.86
N GLY A 203 -5.50 0.16 -24.02
CA GLY A 203 -4.50 -0.20 -25.03
C GLY A 203 -5.04 -0.99 -26.24
N HIS A 204 -6.24 -1.55 -26.18
CA HIS A 204 -6.84 -2.34 -27.24
C HIS A 204 -8.17 -1.80 -27.78
N GLY A 205 -8.33 -0.49 -27.75
CA GLY A 205 -9.55 0.22 -28.20
C GLY A 205 -10.17 1.05 -27.10
N ALA A 206 -11.02 2.00 -27.49
CA ALA A 206 -11.69 2.92 -26.58
C ALA A 206 -12.98 2.33 -26.02
N LEU A 207 -13.13 2.44 -24.70
CA LEU A 207 -14.37 2.19 -23.98
C LEU A 207 -15.14 3.51 -23.95
N ARG A 208 -16.38 3.49 -24.45
CA ARG A 208 -17.24 4.68 -24.48
C ARG A 208 -17.78 5.04 -23.09
N GLU A 209 -18.25 6.26 -22.94
CA GLU A 209 -19.00 6.70 -21.75
C GLU A 209 -20.10 5.69 -21.37
N PRO A 210 -20.17 5.25 -20.09
CA PRO A 210 -21.17 4.27 -19.66
C PRO A 210 -22.58 4.86 -19.60
N LYS A 211 -23.59 4.02 -19.87
CA LYS A 211 -25.01 4.44 -19.93
C LYS A 211 -25.88 3.88 -18.80
N TYR A 212 -25.46 2.81 -18.15
CA TYR A 212 -26.20 2.12 -17.09
C TYR A 212 -25.30 1.86 -15.90
N ILE A 213 -25.88 1.75 -14.71
CA ILE A 213 -25.14 1.46 -13.47
C ILE A 213 -24.29 0.19 -13.56
N SER A 214 -24.74 -0.83 -14.28
CA SER A 214 -23.96 -2.05 -14.53
C SER A 214 -22.69 -1.77 -15.33
N SER A 215 -22.75 -0.89 -16.35
CA SER A 215 -21.58 -0.47 -17.11
C SER A 215 -20.65 0.43 -16.29
N TYR A 216 -21.18 1.35 -15.47
CA TYR A 216 -20.40 2.16 -14.55
C TYR A 216 -19.60 1.27 -13.59
N SER A 217 -20.26 0.29 -12.99
CA SER A 217 -19.64 -0.68 -12.07
C SER A 217 -18.55 -1.51 -12.76
N ALA A 218 -18.80 -2.02 -13.96
CA ALA A 218 -17.82 -2.79 -14.73
C ALA A 218 -16.59 -1.96 -15.11
N LEU A 219 -16.80 -0.70 -15.60
CA LEU A 219 -15.71 0.20 -15.95
C LEU A 219 -14.89 0.65 -14.73
N ALA A 220 -15.49 0.78 -13.55
CA ALA A 220 -14.78 1.05 -12.32
C ALA A 220 -13.81 -0.09 -11.97
N CYS A 221 -14.21 -1.35 -12.15
CA CYS A 221 -13.32 -2.51 -11.98
C CYS A 221 -12.17 -2.49 -13.00
N ILE A 222 -12.46 -2.19 -14.27
CA ILE A 222 -11.46 -2.12 -15.33
C ILE A 222 -10.45 -0.99 -15.04
N ALA A 223 -10.91 0.17 -14.59
CA ALA A 223 -10.06 1.30 -14.23
C ALA A 223 -9.05 0.92 -13.11
N ILE A 224 -9.53 0.27 -12.04
CA ILE A 224 -8.69 -0.22 -10.95
C ILE A 224 -7.64 -1.21 -11.47
N GLN A 225 -8.06 -2.21 -12.27
CA GLN A 225 -7.18 -3.24 -12.79
C GLN A 225 -6.12 -2.69 -13.75
N SER A 226 -6.53 -1.76 -14.63
CA SER A 226 -5.61 -1.12 -15.58
C SER A 226 -4.59 -0.25 -14.87
N ASN A 227 -5.03 0.56 -13.91
CA ASN A 227 -4.13 1.43 -13.14
C ASN A 227 -3.13 0.63 -12.29
N GLN A 228 -3.50 -0.57 -11.84
CA GLN A 228 -2.60 -1.44 -11.08
C GLN A 228 -1.41 -1.97 -11.89
N ASN A 229 -1.43 -1.89 -13.21
CA ASN A 229 -0.28 -2.23 -14.03
C ASN A 229 0.76 -1.09 -14.06
N ASP A 230 0.32 0.14 -13.83
CA ASP A 230 1.17 1.34 -13.83
C ASP A 230 1.65 1.74 -12.42
N GLN A 231 1.09 1.11 -11.36
CA GLN A 231 1.43 1.41 -9.96
C GLN A 231 1.53 0.14 -9.13
N HIS A 232 2.41 0.13 -8.11
CA HIS A 232 2.66 -1.08 -7.30
C HIS A 232 1.80 -1.20 -6.03
N GLY A 233 1.27 -0.09 -5.50
CA GLY A 233 0.46 -0.08 -4.27
C GLY A 233 -1.04 -0.19 -4.50
N GLY A 234 -1.81 0.25 -3.53
CA GLY A 234 -3.27 0.19 -3.56
C GLY A 234 -3.91 1.23 -4.48
N GLN A 235 -4.85 0.80 -5.29
CA GLN A 235 -5.65 1.67 -6.16
C GLN A 235 -6.92 2.11 -5.44
N SER A 236 -7.30 3.37 -5.54
CA SER A 236 -8.44 3.90 -4.81
C SER A 236 -9.38 4.70 -5.70
N ILE A 237 -10.67 4.59 -5.45
CA ILE A 237 -11.68 5.50 -6.00
C ILE A 237 -12.05 6.49 -4.89
N ALA A 238 -11.77 7.78 -5.13
CA ALA A 238 -12.02 8.83 -4.15
C ALA A 238 -13.49 9.23 -4.04
N ASN A 239 -14.22 9.17 -5.15
CA ASN A 239 -15.59 9.66 -5.32
C ASN A 239 -16.55 8.57 -5.77
N PHE A 240 -16.50 7.41 -5.10
CA PHE A 240 -17.25 6.22 -5.52
C PHE A 240 -18.77 6.46 -5.56
N ASP A 241 -19.33 7.06 -4.51
CA ASP A 241 -20.76 7.40 -4.41
C ASP A 241 -21.17 8.44 -5.47
N TYR A 242 -20.47 9.56 -5.56
CA TYR A 242 -20.70 10.61 -6.54
C TYR A 242 -20.57 10.13 -7.99
N GLY A 243 -19.51 9.36 -8.28
CA GLY A 243 -19.24 8.86 -9.63
C GLY A 243 -20.28 7.86 -10.12
N LEU A 244 -20.71 6.94 -9.25
CA LEU A 244 -21.73 5.94 -9.61
C LEU A 244 -23.16 6.47 -9.54
N ALA A 245 -23.42 7.56 -8.79
CA ALA A 245 -24.71 8.23 -8.79
C ALA A 245 -25.16 8.66 -10.20
N LEU A 246 -24.20 9.07 -11.05
CA LEU A 246 -24.47 9.38 -12.45
C LEU A 246 -25.01 8.16 -13.22
N GLY A 247 -24.46 6.97 -12.93
CA GLY A 247 -24.94 5.71 -13.51
C GLY A 247 -26.34 5.33 -13.02
N VAL A 248 -26.65 5.59 -11.74
CA VAL A 248 -27.99 5.39 -11.16
C VAL A 248 -28.99 6.33 -11.84
N LYS A 249 -28.67 7.63 -11.99
CA LYS A 249 -29.53 8.61 -12.68
C LYS A 249 -29.84 8.18 -14.12
N LYS A 250 -28.82 7.82 -14.91
CA LYS A 250 -29.02 7.36 -16.31
C LYS A 250 -29.84 6.06 -16.35
N THR A 251 -29.62 5.13 -15.43
CA THR A 251 -30.40 3.90 -15.33
C THR A 251 -31.87 4.19 -14.99
N PHE A 252 -32.11 5.10 -14.05
CA PHE A 252 -33.48 5.51 -13.68
C PHE A 252 -34.22 6.11 -14.87
N ILE A 253 -33.60 7.01 -15.64
CA ILE A 253 -34.21 7.61 -16.85
C ILE A 253 -34.55 6.50 -17.85
N ALA A 254 -33.68 5.55 -18.10
CA ALA A 254 -33.95 4.45 -19.03
C ALA A 254 -35.07 3.54 -18.52
N GLN A 255 -35.07 3.17 -17.24
CA GLN A 255 -36.11 2.35 -16.62
C GLN A 255 -37.47 3.05 -16.63
N TYR A 256 -37.49 4.37 -16.38
CA TYR A 256 -38.74 5.14 -16.48
C TYR A 256 -39.33 5.10 -17.89
N LEU A 257 -38.50 5.32 -18.91
CA LEU A 257 -38.92 5.25 -20.32
C LEU A 257 -39.44 3.86 -20.68
N ASP A 258 -38.71 2.80 -20.29
CA ASP A 258 -39.12 1.42 -20.58
C ASP A 258 -40.47 1.07 -19.93
N HIS A 259 -40.67 1.45 -18.66
CA HIS A 259 -41.92 1.24 -17.96
C HIS A 259 -43.05 2.11 -18.54
N MET A 260 -42.73 3.32 -19.02
CA MET A 260 -43.71 4.20 -19.66
C MET A 260 -44.22 3.62 -20.98
N ILE A 261 -43.30 3.12 -21.82
CA ILE A 261 -43.66 2.44 -23.07
C ILE A 261 -44.54 1.22 -22.78
N GLN A 262 -44.12 0.36 -21.82
CA GLN A 262 -44.87 -0.84 -21.46
C GLN A 262 -46.28 -0.50 -20.90
N SER A 263 -46.37 0.47 -20.03
CA SER A 263 -47.64 0.85 -19.39
C SER A 263 -48.60 1.54 -20.38
N LEU A 264 -48.08 2.35 -21.29
CA LEU A 264 -48.92 2.96 -22.36
C LEU A 264 -49.47 1.89 -23.30
N GLY A 265 -48.65 0.88 -23.68
CA GLY A 265 -49.14 -0.25 -24.48
C GLY A 265 -50.21 -1.08 -23.77
N LEU A 266 -50.04 -1.38 -22.49
CA LEU A 266 -50.95 -2.23 -21.72
C LEU A 266 -52.21 -1.53 -21.19
N ILE A 267 -52.11 -0.26 -20.79
CA ILE A 267 -53.17 0.49 -20.11
C ILE A 267 -53.92 1.42 -21.07
N ALA A 268 -53.18 2.06 -21.98
CA ALA A 268 -53.72 3.04 -22.93
C ALA A 268 -53.84 2.51 -24.36
N GLU A 269 -53.50 1.25 -24.59
CA GLU A 269 -53.50 0.59 -25.92
C GLU A 269 -52.72 1.37 -26.99
N TYR A 270 -51.61 2.04 -26.57
CA TYR A 270 -50.77 2.85 -27.43
C TYR A 270 -49.38 2.19 -27.61
N ASP A 271 -49.12 1.60 -28.79
CA ASP A 271 -47.95 0.76 -29.06
C ASP A 271 -46.80 1.45 -29.83
N ASP A 272 -46.93 2.78 -30.15
CA ASP A 272 -45.84 3.48 -30.85
C ASP A 272 -44.73 3.90 -29.88
N ALA A 273 -43.88 2.93 -29.57
CA ALA A 273 -42.71 3.11 -28.71
C ALA A 273 -41.72 4.16 -29.24
N GLU A 274 -41.64 4.33 -30.58
CA GLU A 274 -40.66 5.26 -31.17
C GLU A 274 -41.07 6.72 -30.94
N SER A 275 -42.36 7.05 -31.09
CA SER A 275 -42.86 8.37 -30.75
C SER A 275 -42.64 8.73 -29.29
N ILE A 276 -42.84 7.77 -28.36
CA ILE A 276 -42.59 8.00 -26.94
C ILE A 276 -41.09 8.28 -26.67
N LYS A 277 -40.16 7.51 -27.28
CA LYS A 277 -38.73 7.74 -27.19
C LYS A 277 -38.33 9.12 -27.72
N GLN A 278 -38.87 9.54 -28.81
CA GLN A 278 -38.59 10.85 -29.40
C GLN A 278 -39.07 11.99 -28.50
N ILE A 279 -40.27 11.89 -27.91
CA ILE A 279 -40.76 12.83 -26.90
C ILE A 279 -39.80 12.94 -25.72
N HIS A 280 -39.43 11.81 -25.11
CA HIS A 280 -38.50 11.80 -23.98
C HIS A 280 -37.15 12.44 -24.34
N LYS A 281 -36.60 12.05 -25.50
CA LYS A 281 -35.34 12.62 -25.98
C LYS A 281 -35.41 14.13 -26.20
N ALA A 282 -36.54 14.62 -26.76
CA ALA A 282 -36.77 16.05 -26.95
C ALA A 282 -36.90 16.80 -25.63
N LEU A 283 -37.66 16.27 -24.68
CA LEU A 283 -37.82 16.87 -23.35
C LEU A 283 -36.49 16.98 -22.60
N LEU A 284 -35.70 15.89 -22.55
CA LEU A 284 -34.38 15.88 -21.89
C LEU A 284 -33.41 16.83 -22.61
N LYS A 285 -33.41 16.88 -23.95
CA LYS A 285 -32.55 17.78 -24.72
C LYS A 285 -32.91 19.27 -24.49
N ASN A 286 -34.18 19.55 -24.22
CA ASN A 286 -34.67 20.91 -23.92
C ASN A 286 -34.50 21.30 -22.45
N GLY A 287 -33.78 20.50 -21.67
CA GLY A 287 -33.40 20.80 -20.27
C GLY A 287 -34.47 20.39 -19.25
N ALA A 288 -35.48 19.59 -19.61
CA ALA A 288 -36.39 19.03 -18.62
C ALA A 288 -35.66 18.01 -17.75
N GLU A 289 -35.67 18.22 -16.43
CA GLU A 289 -34.98 17.31 -15.49
C GLU A 289 -35.87 16.13 -15.13
N LEU A 290 -35.31 14.90 -15.26
CA LEU A 290 -35.90 13.67 -14.79
C LEU A 290 -34.91 12.96 -13.86
N SER A 291 -35.23 12.92 -12.57
CA SER A 291 -34.50 12.21 -11.55
C SER A 291 -35.45 11.61 -10.52
N ILE A 292 -34.94 10.82 -9.61
CA ILE A 292 -35.74 10.19 -8.53
C ILE A 292 -36.54 11.24 -7.73
N VAL A 293 -35.94 12.41 -7.49
CA VAL A 293 -36.55 13.51 -6.72
C VAL A 293 -37.20 14.54 -7.63
N ASN A 294 -36.53 14.96 -8.71
CA ASN A 294 -36.95 16.00 -9.59
C ASN A 294 -37.59 15.40 -10.85
N HIS A 295 -38.88 15.10 -10.83
CA HIS A 295 -39.63 14.48 -11.93
C HIS A 295 -40.95 15.17 -12.24
N ILE A 296 -41.46 16.03 -11.34
CA ILE A 296 -42.81 16.61 -11.47
C ILE A 296 -42.94 17.46 -12.73
N SER A 297 -41.98 18.36 -12.97
CA SER A 297 -42.00 19.23 -14.16
C SER A 297 -41.83 18.45 -15.47
N PHE A 298 -40.98 17.40 -15.46
CA PHE A 298 -40.84 16.50 -16.60
C PHE A 298 -42.16 15.78 -16.92
N MET A 299 -42.81 15.21 -15.91
CA MET A 299 -44.08 14.49 -16.08
C MET A 299 -45.20 15.42 -16.59
N ALA A 300 -45.23 16.67 -16.15
CA ALA A 300 -46.19 17.66 -16.68
C ALA A 300 -45.96 17.97 -18.16
N LEU A 301 -44.71 18.12 -18.58
CA LEU A 301 -44.36 18.34 -20.00
C LEU A 301 -44.64 17.08 -20.84
N GLU A 302 -44.30 15.91 -20.34
CA GLU A 302 -44.57 14.61 -20.95
C GLU A 302 -46.09 14.40 -21.17
N LEU A 303 -46.92 14.70 -20.16
CA LEU A 303 -48.36 14.66 -20.22
C LEU A 303 -48.88 15.52 -21.38
N ALA A 304 -48.37 16.76 -21.50
CA ALA A 304 -48.77 17.68 -22.54
C ALA A 304 -48.43 17.18 -23.95
N GLU A 305 -47.26 16.55 -24.13
CA GLU A 305 -46.85 15.97 -25.40
C GLU A 305 -47.64 14.70 -25.76
N LEU A 306 -47.88 13.81 -24.80
CA LEU A 306 -48.63 12.57 -25.01
C LEU A 306 -50.11 12.83 -25.30
N LYS A 307 -50.69 13.90 -24.73
CA LYS A 307 -52.07 14.35 -25.10
C LYS A 307 -52.18 14.72 -26.55
N LYS A 308 -51.15 15.26 -27.20
CA LYS A 308 -51.17 15.58 -28.65
C LYS A 308 -51.26 14.33 -29.51
N LEU A 309 -50.85 13.16 -28.98
CA LEU A 309 -51.01 11.86 -29.64
C LEU A 309 -52.42 11.26 -29.49
N GLY A 310 -53.34 11.97 -28.83
CA GLY A 310 -54.73 11.52 -28.63
C GLY A 310 -54.93 10.59 -27.43
N ILE A 311 -53.94 10.42 -26.56
CA ILE A 311 -54.04 9.56 -25.38
C ILE A 311 -54.81 10.29 -24.27
N ASN A 312 -55.69 9.56 -23.56
CA ASN A 312 -56.49 10.12 -22.48
C ASN A 312 -55.64 10.53 -21.27
N GLU A 313 -55.84 11.73 -20.78
CA GLU A 313 -55.08 12.33 -19.66
C GLU A 313 -55.02 11.45 -18.42
N ASN A 314 -56.17 10.92 -17.95
CA ASN A 314 -56.22 10.05 -16.78
C ASN A 314 -55.43 8.74 -16.97
N LEU A 315 -55.34 8.24 -18.21
CA LEU A 315 -54.53 7.05 -18.51
C LEU A 315 -53.04 7.38 -18.50
N ILE A 316 -52.65 8.54 -19.05
CA ILE A 316 -51.26 9.01 -19.02
C ILE A 316 -50.79 9.16 -17.57
N GLU A 317 -51.55 9.84 -16.70
CA GLU A 317 -51.22 10.02 -15.29
C GLU A 317 -51.03 8.68 -14.56
N LYS A 318 -51.93 7.72 -14.81
CA LYS A 318 -51.77 6.35 -14.24
C LYS A 318 -50.52 5.67 -14.73
N CYS A 319 -50.20 5.78 -16.03
CA CYS A 319 -48.98 5.23 -16.61
C CYS A 319 -47.72 5.89 -16.01
N GLN A 320 -47.71 7.21 -15.84
CA GLN A 320 -46.63 7.96 -15.23
C GLN A 320 -46.36 7.52 -13.78
N GLN A 321 -47.40 7.43 -12.94
CA GLN A 321 -47.27 6.98 -11.56
C GLN A 321 -46.78 5.53 -11.46
N TYR A 322 -47.33 4.66 -12.32
CA TYR A 322 -46.87 3.27 -12.41
C TYR A 322 -45.39 3.21 -12.81
N SER A 323 -45.00 3.93 -13.83
CA SER A 323 -43.65 3.97 -14.39
C SER A 323 -42.62 4.53 -13.39
N LEU A 324 -42.98 5.63 -12.71
CA LEU A 324 -42.14 6.21 -11.68
C LEU A 324 -41.87 5.21 -10.54
N LYS A 325 -42.91 4.61 -9.97
CA LYS A 325 -42.78 3.63 -8.89
C LYS A 325 -41.96 2.42 -9.29
N ASN A 326 -42.16 1.88 -10.48
CA ASN A 326 -41.45 0.71 -10.96
C ASN A 326 -39.98 1.04 -11.40
N ALA A 327 -39.77 2.23 -11.99
CA ALA A 327 -38.43 2.69 -12.31
C ALA A 327 -37.53 2.82 -11.08
N ILE A 328 -38.04 3.42 -9.99
CA ILE A 328 -37.30 3.49 -8.72
C ILE A 328 -36.94 2.08 -8.22
N LYS A 329 -37.90 1.16 -8.20
CA LYS A 329 -37.70 -0.23 -7.74
C LYS A 329 -36.73 -1.00 -8.63
N SER A 330 -36.83 -0.86 -9.94
CA SER A 330 -35.96 -1.53 -10.91
C SER A 330 -34.53 -0.98 -10.83
N THR A 331 -34.38 0.34 -10.72
CA THR A 331 -33.08 1.01 -10.56
C THR A 331 -32.36 0.56 -9.27
N ASP A 332 -33.08 0.50 -8.14
CA ASP A 332 -32.51 0.03 -6.87
C ASP A 332 -32.03 -1.42 -6.98
N ARG A 333 -32.84 -2.31 -7.56
CA ARG A 333 -32.50 -3.71 -7.81
C ARG A 333 -31.29 -3.84 -8.75
N ASP A 334 -31.25 -3.09 -9.83
CA ASP A 334 -30.16 -3.15 -10.82
C ASP A 334 -28.86 -2.57 -10.24
N THR A 335 -28.96 -1.56 -9.38
CA THR A 335 -27.82 -1.05 -8.60
C THR A 335 -27.29 -2.10 -7.65
N TYR A 336 -28.16 -2.80 -6.90
CA TYR A 336 -27.72 -3.90 -6.02
C TYR A 336 -26.95 -4.98 -6.80
N LYS A 337 -27.48 -5.42 -7.95
CA LYS A 337 -26.80 -6.42 -8.80
C LYS A 337 -25.45 -5.93 -9.30
N ALA A 338 -25.35 -4.65 -9.68
CA ALA A 338 -24.10 -4.04 -10.11
C ALA A 338 -23.05 -3.99 -8.98
N MET A 339 -23.47 -3.68 -7.75
CA MET A 339 -22.59 -3.67 -6.58
C MET A 339 -22.11 -5.08 -6.19
N VAL A 340 -22.99 -6.09 -6.25
CA VAL A 340 -22.60 -7.50 -6.06
C VAL A 340 -21.56 -7.90 -7.11
N ALA A 341 -21.78 -7.58 -8.38
CA ALA A 341 -20.84 -7.88 -9.46
C ALA A 341 -19.47 -7.20 -9.26
N LEU A 342 -19.44 -5.94 -8.79
CA LEU A 342 -18.23 -5.20 -8.48
C LEU A 342 -17.42 -5.91 -7.38
N VAL A 343 -18.06 -6.26 -6.26
CA VAL A 343 -17.41 -6.94 -5.15
C VAL A 343 -16.83 -8.28 -5.62
N HIS A 344 -17.60 -9.07 -6.39
CA HIS A 344 -17.12 -10.34 -6.94
C HIS A 344 -15.93 -10.15 -7.88
N ASN A 345 -15.99 -9.20 -8.82
CA ASN A 345 -14.93 -8.92 -9.77
C ASN A 345 -13.61 -8.56 -9.06
N LEU A 346 -13.64 -7.66 -8.07
CA LEU A 346 -12.43 -7.22 -7.37
C LEU A 346 -11.83 -8.29 -6.44
N ASN A 347 -12.54 -9.38 -6.17
CA ASN A 347 -12.02 -10.52 -5.41
C ASN A 347 -11.60 -11.72 -6.28
N THR A 348 -12.01 -11.77 -7.56
CA THR A 348 -11.80 -12.94 -8.42
C THR A 348 -10.96 -12.64 -9.65
N MET A 349 -11.00 -11.44 -10.19
CA MET A 349 -10.19 -11.08 -11.36
C MET A 349 -8.79 -10.64 -10.91
N HIS A 350 -7.78 -11.14 -11.61
CA HIS A 350 -6.38 -10.86 -11.32
C HIS A 350 -5.82 -9.77 -12.23
N SER A 351 -4.87 -9.02 -11.69
CA SER A 351 -3.97 -8.10 -12.40
C SER A 351 -2.53 -8.61 -12.31
N ARG A 352 -1.56 -7.86 -12.83
CA ARG A 352 -0.13 -8.18 -12.77
C ARG A 352 0.17 -9.63 -13.17
N ALA A 353 -0.01 -9.92 -14.46
CA ALA A 353 0.24 -11.24 -15.03
C ALA A 353 -0.54 -12.38 -14.37
N GLY A 354 -1.69 -12.10 -13.75
CA GLY A 354 -2.52 -13.11 -13.09
C GLY A 354 -2.03 -13.55 -11.71
N ALA A 355 -1.07 -12.85 -11.12
CA ALA A 355 -0.47 -13.24 -9.84
C ALA A 355 -1.13 -12.60 -8.62
N GLN A 356 -1.89 -11.51 -8.81
CA GLN A 356 -2.42 -10.70 -7.72
C GLN A 356 -3.85 -10.22 -7.99
N THR A 357 -4.74 -10.36 -7.01
CA THR A 357 -6.01 -9.62 -7.01
C THR A 357 -5.73 -8.13 -6.82
N PRO A 358 -6.53 -7.21 -7.44
CA PRO A 358 -6.32 -5.79 -7.32
C PRO A 358 -6.39 -5.33 -5.87
N PHE A 359 -5.29 -4.74 -5.36
CA PHE A 359 -5.27 -4.11 -4.05
C PHE A 359 -6.04 -2.78 -4.14
N SER A 360 -7.32 -2.83 -3.86
CA SER A 360 -8.28 -1.77 -4.18
C SER A 360 -9.00 -1.23 -2.95
N SER A 361 -9.40 0.04 -3.02
CA SER A 361 -10.22 0.71 -2.01
C SER A 361 -11.25 1.64 -2.66
N ILE A 362 -12.35 1.88 -1.97
CA ILE A 362 -13.42 2.80 -2.37
C ILE A 362 -13.82 3.69 -1.19
N ASN A 363 -13.99 4.98 -1.46
CA ASN A 363 -14.42 5.98 -0.49
C ASN A 363 -15.84 6.45 -0.83
N TYR A 364 -16.74 6.44 0.16
CA TYR A 364 -18.14 6.79 0.00
C TYR A 364 -18.78 7.21 1.33
N GLY A 365 -20.02 7.66 1.31
CA GLY A 365 -20.81 8.04 2.49
C GLY A 365 -21.26 9.49 2.51
N MET A 366 -20.72 10.35 1.63
CA MET A 366 -20.93 11.79 1.66
C MET A 366 -22.02 12.29 0.70
N ASP A 367 -22.27 11.58 -0.41
CA ASP A 367 -23.29 11.99 -1.38
C ASP A 367 -24.70 11.85 -0.79
N THR A 368 -25.38 12.98 -0.60
CA THR A 368 -26.75 13.07 -0.06
C THR A 368 -27.84 13.06 -1.12
N SER A 369 -27.48 13.01 -2.41
CA SER A 369 -28.44 12.85 -3.50
C SER A 369 -29.19 11.51 -3.39
N ALA A 370 -30.41 11.43 -3.92
CA ALA A 370 -31.16 10.18 -3.91
C ALA A 370 -30.42 9.05 -4.62
N GLU A 371 -29.74 9.38 -5.71
CA GLU A 371 -28.94 8.46 -6.51
C GLU A 371 -27.69 7.99 -5.76
N GLY A 372 -26.94 8.90 -5.11
CA GLY A 372 -25.78 8.58 -4.29
C GLY A 372 -26.15 7.71 -3.08
N ARG A 373 -27.25 8.02 -2.41
CA ARG A 373 -27.79 7.20 -1.31
C ARG A 373 -28.11 5.77 -1.75
N ILE A 374 -28.65 5.58 -2.97
CA ILE A 374 -28.90 4.25 -3.55
C ILE A 374 -27.56 3.51 -3.76
N VAL A 375 -26.51 4.17 -4.24
CA VAL A 375 -25.18 3.58 -4.37
C VAL A 375 -24.66 3.13 -3.00
N ILE A 376 -24.63 4.04 -2.01
CA ILE A 376 -24.11 3.78 -0.67
C ILE A 376 -24.86 2.62 0.00
N LYS A 377 -26.20 2.65 -0.07
CA LYS A 377 -27.03 1.57 0.47
C LYS A 377 -26.68 0.21 -0.16
N ASN A 378 -26.63 0.15 -1.48
CA ASN A 378 -26.50 -1.11 -2.20
C ASN A 378 -25.09 -1.69 -2.15
N ILE A 379 -24.03 -0.86 -2.08
CA ILE A 379 -22.68 -1.37 -1.85
C ILE A 379 -22.52 -1.95 -0.43
N LEU A 380 -23.13 -1.34 0.58
CA LEU A 380 -23.16 -1.88 1.94
C LEU A 380 -23.93 -3.20 2.01
N LEU A 381 -25.08 -3.31 1.34
CA LEU A 381 -25.86 -4.55 1.28
C LEU A 381 -25.14 -5.66 0.51
N ALA A 382 -24.43 -5.33 -0.56
CA ALA A 382 -23.60 -6.28 -1.31
C ALA A 382 -22.45 -6.82 -0.44
N LEU A 383 -21.80 -5.94 0.33
CA LEU A 383 -20.78 -6.33 1.30
C LEU A 383 -21.36 -7.21 2.42
N GLU A 384 -22.53 -6.87 2.96
CA GLU A 384 -23.21 -7.68 3.99
C GLU A 384 -23.54 -9.09 3.49
N ALA A 385 -23.98 -9.21 2.24
CA ALA A 385 -24.28 -10.50 1.61
C ALA A 385 -23.03 -11.39 1.51
N GLY A 386 -21.88 -10.82 1.22
CA GLY A 386 -20.62 -11.55 1.03
C GLY A 386 -20.46 -12.16 -0.35
N MET A 387 -19.51 -13.08 -0.48
CA MET A 387 -19.24 -13.82 -1.72
C MET A 387 -20.23 -15.00 -1.89
N GLY A 388 -20.05 -15.79 -2.95
CA GLY A 388 -20.99 -16.85 -3.38
C GLY A 388 -21.42 -17.85 -2.31
N ASN A 389 -20.53 -18.21 -1.38
CA ASN A 389 -20.84 -19.09 -0.24
C ASN A 389 -20.92 -18.33 1.10
N GLY A 390 -21.08 -17.01 1.06
CA GLY A 390 -21.14 -16.16 2.25
C GLY A 390 -19.79 -15.77 2.83
N GLU A 391 -18.68 -15.99 2.11
CA GLU A 391 -17.35 -15.55 2.51
C GLU A 391 -17.31 -14.03 2.65
N THR A 392 -16.48 -13.53 3.57
CA THR A 392 -16.25 -12.08 3.68
C THR A 392 -15.33 -11.62 2.55
N PRO A 393 -15.75 -10.63 1.74
CA PRO A 393 -14.90 -10.06 0.70
C PRO A 393 -13.64 -9.40 1.31
N ILE A 394 -12.50 -9.59 0.66
CA ILE A 394 -11.23 -9.00 1.08
C ILE A 394 -11.06 -7.63 0.40
N PHE A 395 -11.51 -7.49 -0.84
CA PHE A 395 -11.48 -6.28 -1.63
C PHE A 395 -12.87 -5.90 -2.19
N PRO A 396 -13.07 -4.63 -2.52
CA PRO A 396 -12.23 -3.48 -2.18
C PRO A 396 -12.21 -3.23 -0.66
N ILE A 397 -11.20 -2.51 -0.16
CA ILE A 397 -11.24 -1.93 1.19
C ILE A 397 -12.33 -0.87 1.18
N HIS A 398 -13.38 -1.06 1.95
CA HIS A 398 -14.48 -0.12 2.07
C HIS A 398 -14.14 0.96 3.10
N ILE A 399 -14.28 2.23 2.73
CA ILE A 399 -13.99 3.40 3.56
C ILE A 399 -15.24 4.28 3.60
N PHE A 400 -15.94 4.24 4.75
CA PHE A 400 -17.12 5.07 4.97
C PHE A 400 -16.69 6.40 5.60
N ARG A 401 -16.99 7.49 4.91
CA ARG A 401 -16.67 8.85 5.39
C ARG A 401 -17.76 9.35 6.31
N VAL A 402 -17.36 9.85 7.48
CA VAL A 402 -18.26 10.36 8.54
C VAL A 402 -18.08 11.86 8.68
N LYS A 403 -19.20 12.60 8.66
CA LYS A 403 -19.21 14.07 8.86
C LYS A 403 -20.50 14.53 9.52
N GLU A 404 -20.39 15.43 10.50
CA GLU A 404 -21.54 16.14 11.06
C GLU A 404 -22.26 16.97 9.98
N GLY A 405 -23.58 16.99 10.07
CA GLY A 405 -24.44 17.60 9.05
C GLY A 405 -24.75 16.70 7.85
N ILE A 406 -24.06 15.57 7.71
CA ILE A 406 -24.27 14.63 6.60
C ILE A 406 -24.82 13.29 7.10
N ASN A 407 -24.12 12.62 8.05
CA ASN A 407 -24.46 11.24 8.41
C ASN A 407 -24.17 10.85 9.86
N PHE A 408 -23.68 11.76 10.72
CA PHE A 408 -23.26 11.40 12.08
C PHE A 408 -24.38 11.45 13.11
N ASN A 409 -25.27 12.45 13.03
CA ASN A 409 -26.34 12.68 14.02
C ASN A 409 -27.71 12.25 13.47
N GLU A 410 -28.60 11.90 14.37
CA GLU A 410 -29.99 11.58 14.03
C GLU A 410 -30.67 12.77 13.34
N GLY A 411 -31.39 12.48 12.25
CA GLY A 411 -32.04 13.49 11.41
C GLY A 411 -31.18 14.04 10.28
N GLU A 412 -29.89 13.72 10.22
CA GLU A 412 -29.04 14.10 9.09
C GLU A 412 -29.34 13.22 7.85
N PRO A 413 -29.08 13.74 6.63
CA PRO A 413 -29.50 13.11 5.37
C PRO A 413 -29.12 11.64 5.19
N ASN A 414 -27.90 11.25 5.60
CA ASN A 414 -27.34 9.89 5.44
C ASN A 414 -27.15 9.17 6.79
N TYR A 415 -27.82 9.59 7.86
CA TYR A 415 -27.67 8.96 9.18
C TYR A 415 -28.08 7.47 9.17
N ASP A 416 -29.14 7.11 8.47
CA ASP A 416 -29.57 5.73 8.28
C ASP A 416 -28.50 4.86 7.60
N LEU A 417 -27.73 5.45 6.67
CA LEU A 417 -26.62 4.78 6.00
C LEU A 417 -25.39 4.61 6.91
N PHE A 418 -25.13 5.55 7.82
CA PHE A 418 -24.14 5.39 8.87
C PHE A 418 -24.50 4.24 9.82
N LYS A 419 -25.75 4.15 10.24
CA LYS A 419 -26.25 3.01 11.05
C LYS A 419 -26.08 1.68 10.30
N LEU A 420 -26.39 1.66 9.00
CA LEU A 420 -26.17 0.50 8.15
C LEU A 420 -24.69 0.16 8.04
N ALA A 421 -23.81 1.14 7.88
CA ALA A 421 -22.36 0.94 7.83
C ALA A 421 -21.81 0.32 9.13
N CYS A 422 -22.25 0.80 10.29
CA CYS A 422 -21.91 0.21 11.59
C CYS A 422 -22.37 -1.25 11.70
N LYS A 423 -23.63 -1.54 11.30
CA LYS A 423 -24.17 -2.90 11.26
C LYS A 423 -23.36 -3.83 10.35
N VAL A 424 -23.01 -3.37 9.13
CA VAL A 424 -22.25 -4.19 8.18
C VAL A 424 -20.83 -4.42 8.67
N SER A 425 -20.18 -3.38 9.20
CA SER A 425 -18.81 -3.49 9.72
C SER A 425 -18.71 -4.42 10.93
N SER A 426 -19.73 -4.42 11.82
CA SER A 426 -19.80 -5.34 12.95
C SER A 426 -19.95 -6.82 12.54
N LYS A 427 -20.32 -7.08 11.29
CA LYS A 427 -20.45 -8.44 10.72
C LYS A 427 -19.29 -8.82 9.80
N ARG A 428 -18.71 -7.85 9.05
CA ARG A 428 -17.78 -8.10 7.93
C ARG A 428 -16.40 -7.47 8.10
N LEU A 429 -16.11 -6.78 9.22
CA LEU A 429 -14.89 -6.01 9.47
C LEU A 429 -14.69 -4.78 8.56
N PHE A 430 -15.49 -4.62 7.54
CA PHE A 430 -15.60 -3.45 6.67
C PHE A 430 -17.05 -2.91 6.70
N PRO A 431 -17.24 -1.59 6.48
CA PRO A 431 -16.24 -0.56 6.17
C PRO A 431 -15.38 -0.14 7.37
N ASN A 432 -14.18 0.43 7.06
CA ASN A 432 -13.44 1.30 7.97
C ASN A 432 -14.09 2.69 7.96
N PHE A 433 -13.80 3.53 8.97
CA PHE A 433 -14.41 4.84 9.12
C PHE A 433 -13.36 5.95 9.00
N ALA A 434 -13.59 6.89 8.09
CA ALA A 434 -12.77 8.08 7.88
C ALA A 434 -13.52 9.32 8.37
N PHE A 435 -12.91 10.10 9.26
CA PHE A 435 -13.55 11.24 9.90
C PHE A 435 -13.13 12.55 9.23
N VAL A 436 -14.08 13.13 8.47
CA VAL A 436 -13.87 14.41 7.76
C VAL A 436 -13.72 15.56 8.75
N ASP A 437 -14.41 15.48 9.88
CA ASP A 437 -14.40 16.51 10.93
C ASP A 437 -13.11 16.56 11.76
N ALA A 438 -12.18 15.60 11.63
CA ALA A 438 -10.89 15.71 12.27
C ALA A 438 -10.21 17.03 11.83
N PRO A 439 -9.70 17.88 12.74
CA PRO A 439 -9.27 19.24 12.39
C PRO A 439 -8.26 19.32 11.23
N PHE A 440 -7.35 18.34 11.15
CA PHE A 440 -6.34 18.25 10.10
C PHE A 440 -6.90 17.73 8.74
N ASN A 441 -8.16 17.27 8.70
CA ASN A 441 -8.92 16.99 7.49
C ASN A 441 -9.84 18.17 7.15
N LEU A 442 -10.54 18.68 8.15
CA LEU A 442 -11.53 19.74 8.01
C LEU A 442 -10.93 21.04 7.45
N GLN A 443 -9.64 21.32 7.71
CA GLN A 443 -8.94 22.48 7.15
C GLN A 443 -8.93 22.55 5.62
N TYR A 444 -9.06 21.41 4.93
CA TYR A 444 -9.09 21.31 3.47
C TYR A 444 -10.52 21.27 2.92
N TYR A 445 -11.48 20.86 3.75
CA TYR A 445 -12.86 20.65 3.33
C TYR A 445 -13.53 21.95 2.89
N LYS A 446 -14.16 21.91 1.71
CA LYS A 446 -14.99 22.99 1.20
C LYS A 446 -16.35 22.41 0.83
N GLU A 447 -17.43 23.01 1.35
CA GLU A 447 -18.78 22.57 1.06
C GLU A 447 -19.09 22.70 -0.45
N GLY A 448 -19.71 21.68 -1.04
CA GLY A 448 -19.98 21.63 -2.46
C GLY A 448 -18.78 21.26 -3.35
N HIS A 449 -17.61 20.95 -2.76
CA HIS A 449 -16.37 20.57 -3.43
C HIS A 449 -15.91 19.18 -3.01
N PRO A 450 -16.50 18.09 -3.57
CA PRO A 450 -16.17 16.70 -3.16
C PRO A 450 -14.71 16.34 -3.33
N GLU A 451 -13.98 16.97 -4.24
CA GLU A 451 -12.55 16.79 -4.46
C GLU A 451 -11.69 17.21 -3.26
N THR A 452 -12.25 18.01 -2.33
CA THR A 452 -11.59 18.46 -1.09
C THR A 452 -11.92 17.58 0.12
N GLU A 453 -12.80 16.60 -0.03
CA GLU A 453 -13.10 15.63 1.01
C GLU A 453 -11.94 14.65 1.21
N VAL A 454 -11.60 14.36 2.46
CA VAL A 454 -10.55 13.37 2.73
C VAL A 454 -10.93 12.01 2.15
N ALA A 455 -9.96 11.38 1.50
CA ALA A 455 -10.07 10.00 1.03
C ALA A 455 -8.78 9.25 1.38
N TYR A 456 -8.93 7.98 1.77
CA TYR A 456 -7.80 7.10 2.05
C TYR A 456 -7.64 6.08 0.94
N MET A 457 -6.41 5.62 0.72
CA MET A 457 -6.11 4.61 -0.30
C MET A 457 -5.24 3.49 0.28
N GLY A 458 -5.42 2.29 -0.23
CA GLY A 458 -4.77 1.10 0.30
C GLY A 458 -5.05 0.92 1.79
N CYS A 459 -4.00 0.70 2.59
CA CYS A 459 -4.15 0.45 4.02
C CYS A 459 -4.55 1.70 4.81
N ARG A 460 -3.91 2.86 4.53
CA ARG A 460 -4.07 4.10 5.32
C ARG A 460 -3.55 5.37 4.65
N THR A 461 -3.07 5.31 3.41
CA THR A 461 -2.41 6.45 2.76
C THR A 461 -3.40 7.60 2.51
N ARG A 462 -2.96 8.82 2.78
CA ARG A 462 -3.73 10.05 2.67
C ARG A 462 -2.94 11.10 1.90
N VAL A 463 -3.58 11.78 0.96
CA VAL A 463 -2.98 12.88 0.20
C VAL A 463 -3.96 14.05 0.19
N MET A 464 -3.57 15.19 0.78
CA MET A 464 -4.43 16.38 0.87
C MET A 464 -3.64 17.65 0.49
N GLY A 465 -2.73 18.13 1.37
CA GLY A 465 -1.95 19.33 1.12
C GLY A 465 -1.10 19.25 -0.15
N ASN A 466 -0.83 20.39 -0.78
CA ASN A 466 -0.04 20.47 -2.00
C ASN A 466 0.89 21.68 -1.94
N VAL A 467 2.13 21.46 -1.49
CA VAL A 467 3.17 22.51 -1.38
C VAL A 467 3.63 23.00 -2.76
N HIS A 468 3.57 22.11 -3.77
CA HIS A 468 3.91 22.45 -5.14
C HIS A 468 2.88 23.41 -5.75
N ASP A 469 1.59 23.13 -5.55
CA ASP A 469 0.47 23.92 -6.07
C ASP A 469 -0.63 24.05 -5.00
N PRO A 470 -0.59 25.09 -4.15
CA PRO A 470 -1.55 25.28 -3.08
C PRO A 470 -3.00 25.53 -3.54
N GLU A 471 -3.23 25.83 -4.82
CA GLU A 471 -4.57 25.96 -5.37
C GLU A 471 -5.23 24.58 -5.62
N LYS A 472 -4.42 23.52 -5.68
CA LYS A 472 -4.84 22.13 -5.90
C LYS A 472 -4.64 21.25 -4.66
N GLU A 473 -5.09 21.70 -3.50
CA GLU A 473 -5.18 20.90 -2.27
C GLU A 473 -6.41 20.00 -2.29
N ILE A 474 -6.41 19.05 -3.21
CA ILE A 474 -7.49 18.11 -3.49
C ILE A 474 -6.98 16.66 -3.41
N THR A 475 -7.91 15.70 -3.36
CA THR A 475 -7.58 14.27 -3.35
C THR A 475 -7.55 13.66 -4.75
N TYR A 476 -8.43 14.12 -5.66
CA TYR A 476 -8.64 13.49 -6.97
C TYR A 476 -7.41 13.57 -7.87
N GLY A 477 -7.08 12.45 -8.52
CA GLY A 477 -5.95 12.36 -9.45
C GLY A 477 -4.57 12.47 -8.80
N ARG A 478 -4.46 12.39 -7.49
CA ARG A 478 -3.21 12.49 -6.74
C ARG A 478 -2.93 11.22 -5.95
N GLY A 479 -1.67 11.02 -5.57
CA GLY A 479 -1.29 9.82 -4.85
C GLY A 479 0.12 9.89 -4.27
N ASN A 480 0.57 8.74 -3.75
CA ASN A 480 1.91 8.58 -3.21
C ASN A 480 2.87 8.08 -4.30
N LEU A 481 4.05 8.66 -4.39
CA LEU A 481 5.09 8.26 -5.34
C LEU A 481 5.96 7.15 -4.76
N SER A 482 6.37 7.30 -3.49
CA SER A 482 7.25 6.36 -2.82
C SER A 482 7.27 6.61 -1.31
N PHE A 483 7.70 5.60 -0.53
CA PHE A 483 7.93 5.80 0.88
C PHE A 483 9.10 4.99 1.43
N THR A 484 9.74 5.53 2.49
CA THR A 484 10.88 4.96 3.19
C THR A 484 10.70 5.13 4.69
N SER A 485 10.95 4.07 5.47
CA SER A 485 10.68 4.07 6.92
C SER A 485 11.95 4.01 7.75
N ILE A 486 11.95 4.75 8.87
CA ILE A 486 13.03 4.80 9.86
C ILE A 486 12.81 3.73 10.94
N ASN A 487 13.91 3.12 11.39
CA ASN A 487 13.96 2.21 12.53
C ASN A 487 14.14 3.01 13.84
N LEU A 488 13.05 3.46 14.47
CA LEU A 488 13.09 4.22 15.72
C LEU A 488 13.68 3.41 16.89
N PRO A 489 13.34 2.11 17.10
CA PRO A 489 13.95 1.30 18.17
C PRO A 489 15.46 1.32 18.17
N ARG A 490 16.09 1.19 17.01
CA ARG A 490 17.56 1.23 16.88
C ARG A 490 18.14 2.54 17.36
N ILE A 491 17.56 3.68 16.99
CA ILE A 491 18.02 4.99 17.44
C ILE A 491 17.88 5.10 18.97
N GLY A 492 16.76 4.59 19.52
CA GLY A 492 16.54 4.51 20.97
C GLY A 492 17.59 3.67 21.70
N ILE A 493 17.92 2.48 21.17
CA ILE A 493 18.96 1.59 21.73
C ILE A 493 20.32 2.30 21.74
N LYS A 494 20.71 2.90 20.61
CA LYS A 494 22.01 3.59 20.48
C LYS A 494 22.14 4.81 21.38
N ALA A 495 21.05 5.51 21.61
CA ALA A 495 21.01 6.70 22.45
C ALA A 495 21.25 6.40 23.95
N GLN A 496 21.05 5.16 24.41
CA GLN A 496 21.28 4.72 25.80
C GLN A 496 20.66 5.68 26.85
N GLY A 497 19.43 6.14 26.60
CA GLY A 497 18.70 7.08 27.47
C GLY A 497 19.09 8.56 27.29
N ASN A 498 20.06 8.90 26.46
CA ASN A 498 20.42 10.29 26.17
C ASN A 498 19.50 10.87 25.09
N ILE A 499 18.57 11.72 25.49
CA ILE A 499 17.55 12.31 24.62
C ILE A 499 18.18 13.25 23.56
N GLU A 500 19.25 13.98 23.88
CA GLU A 500 19.91 14.87 22.92
C GLU A 500 20.59 14.08 21.80
N ASN A 501 21.33 13.04 22.16
CA ASN A 501 21.93 12.13 21.17
C ASN A 501 20.86 11.44 20.30
N PHE A 502 19.73 11.07 20.90
CA PHE A 502 18.61 10.51 20.16
C PHE A 502 18.12 11.44 19.06
N PHE A 503 17.84 12.71 19.37
CA PHE A 503 17.34 13.66 18.37
C PHE A 503 18.39 13.99 17.31
N THR A 504 19.68 14.04 17.68
CA THR A 504 20.77 14.24 16.71
C THR A 504 20.82 13.11 15.68
N GLU A 505 20.82 11.84 16.14
CA GLU A 505 20.80 10.70 15.21
C GLU A 505 19.49 10.61 14.43
N LEU A 506 18.35 10.95 15.04
CA LEU A 506 17.06 11.00 14.36
C LEU A 506 17.08 12.00 13.19
N ASP A 507 17.64 13.18 13.39
CA ASP A 507 17.76 14.19 12.34
C ASP A 507 18.63 13.68 11.17
N GLU A 508 19.77 13.03 11.45
CA GLU A 508 20.59 12.39 10.42
C GLU A 508 19.83 11.34 9.60
N LYS A 509 18.99 10.52 10.27
CA LYS A 509 18.19 9.52 9.57
C LYS A 509 17.03 10.12 8.79
N ILE A 510 16.45 11.21 9.26
CA ILE A 510 15.42 11.96 8.51
C ILE A 510 16.03 12.52 7.22
N ASP A 511 17.20 13.18 7.31
CA ASP A 511 17.86 13.75 6.15
C ASP A 511 18.26 12.68 5.13
N LEU A 512 18.77 11.54 5.61
CA LEU A 512 19.08 10.37 4.77
C LEU A 512 17.84 9.82 4.04
N CYS A 513 16.71 9.70 4.75
CA CYS A 513 15.45 9.25 4.15
C CYS A 513 14.94 10.23 3.09
N CYS A 514 14.98 11.52 3.37
CA CYS A 514 14.51 12.54 2.44
C CYS A 514 15.39 12.61 1.19
N ASP A 515 16.72 12.50 1.32
CA ASP A 515 17.63 12.42 0.16
C ASP A 515 17.39 11.16 -0.68
N GLN A 516 17.12 10.01 -0.03
CA GLN A 516 16.76 8.78 -0.73
C GLN A 516 15.44 8.92 -1.50
N LEU A 517 14.43 9.57 -0.92
CA LEU A 517 13.15 9.84 -1.60
C LEU A 517 13.33 10.76 -2.82
N ILE A 518 14.24 11.75 -2.75
CA ILE A 518 14.61 12.59 -3.89
C ILE A 518 15.33 11.76 -4.97
N GLU A 519 16.23 10.86 -4.59
CA GLU A 519 16.89 9.96 -5.53
C GLU A 519 15.85 9.20 -6.36
N ARG A 520 14.86 8.57 -5.68
CA ARG A 520 13.79 7.84 -6.36
C ARG A 520 12.91 8.77 -7.21
N PHE A 521 12.54 9.93 -6.69
CA PHE A 521 11.77 10.93 -7.43
C PHE A 521 12.45 11.31 -8.77
N ARG A 522 13.74 11.58 -8.76
CA ARG A 522 14.50 11.92 -10.00
C ARG A 522 14.47 10.79 -11.03
N ILE A 523 14.52 9.53 -10.57
CA ILE A 523 14.41 8.37 -11.46
C ILE A 523 13.01 8.31 -12.09
N GLN A 524 11.96 8.49 -11.29
CA GLN A 524 10.57 8.46 -11.75
C GLN A 524 10.25 9.67 -12.65
N ALA A 525 10.72 10.86 -12.31
CA ALA A 525 10.49 12.11 -13.04
C ALA A 525 11.03 12.06 -14.49
N ASN A 526 12.11 11.31 -14.73
CA ASN A 526 12.68 11.12 -16.06
C ASN A 526 11.89 10.13 -16.95
N LYS A 527 10.84 9.50 -16.43
CA LYS A 527 9.95 8.64 -17.22
C LYS A 527 9.08 9.47 -18.15
N LYS A 528 8.59 8.83 -19.21
CA LYS A 528 7.67 9.42 -20.17
C LYS A 528 6.24 8.96 -19.93
N VAL A 529 5.25 9.70 -20.42
CA VAL A 529 3.83 9.33 -20.35
C VAL A 529 3.60 7.90 -20.84
N ARG A 530 4.24 7.47 -21.94
CA ARG A 530 4.13 6.09 -22.46
C ARG A 530 4.61 4.98 -21.51
N ASN A 531 5.35 5.32 -20.44
CA ASN A 531 5.73 4.35 -19.40
C ASN A 531 4.62 4.12 -18.39
N TYR A 532 3.59 4.98 -18.39
CA TYR A 532 2.39 4.92 -17.57
C TYR A 532 1.15 5.11 -18.45
N PRO A 533 0.87 4.13 -19.33
CA PRO A 533 -0.10 4.31 -20.42
C PRO A 533 -1.53 4.58 -19.92
N PHE A 534 -1.93 4.04 -18.79
CA PHE A 534 -3.23 4.29 -18.19
C PHE A 534 -3.20 5.47 -17.21
N LEU A 535 -2.28 5.44 -16.24
CA LEU A 535 -2.20 6.46 -15.18
C LEU A 535 -2.00 7.87 -15.74
N MET A 536 -1.08 8.03 -16.69
CA MET A 536 -0.74 9.31 -17.31
C MET A 536 -1.41 9.48 -18.67
N GLY A 537 -1.45 8.42 -19.49
CA GLY A 537 -1.98 8.47 -20.85
C GLY A 537 -3.49 8.68 -20.93
N GLU A 538 -4.26 8.21 -19.94
CA GLU A 538 -5.71 8.41 -19.86
C GLU A 538 -6.10 9.54 -18.88
N GLY A 539 -5.15 10.36 -18.43
CA GLY A 539 -5.43 11.52 -17.59
C GLY A 539 -5.93 11.17 -16.17
N VAL A 540 -5.62 9.98 -15.66
CA VAL A 540 -5.99 9.57 -14.29
C VAL A 540 -5.21 10.40 -13.27
N TRP A 541 -3.91 10.65 -13.53
CA TRP A 541 -3.11 11.55 -12.71
C TRP A 541 -3.42 13.00 -13.06
N ILE A 542 -3.48 13.86 -12.06
CA ILE A 542 -3.79 15.28 -12.21
C ILE A 542 -2.88 15.95 -13.23
N ASP A 543 -3.43 16.76 -14.12
CA ASP A 543 -2.77 17.52 -15.18
C ASP A 543 -2.05 16.68 -16.26
N SER A 544 -2.03 15.34 -16.15
CA SER A 544 -1.35 14.49 -17.14
C SER A 544 -2.01 14.49 -18.51
N GLU A 545 -3.29 14.86 -18.62
CA GLU A 545 -3.99 15.06 -19.88
C GLU A 545 -3.40 16.17 -20.77
N ASN A 546 -2.58 17.03 -20.19
CA ASN A 546 -1.89 18.10 -20.92
C ASN A 546 -0.56 17.64 -21.57
N LEU A 547 -0.15 16.39 -21.33
CA LEU A 547 1.12 15.85 -21.79
C LEU A 547 0.94 14.92 -23.00
N GLY A 548 1.92 14.96 -23.92
CA GLY A 548 2.02 14.02 -25.03
C GLY A 548 2.75 12.72 -24.60
N PRO A 549 2.64 11.63 -25.40
CA PRO A 549 3.23 10.32 -25.04
C PRO A 549 4.74 10.33 -24.81
N ASP A 550 5.46 11.26 -25.41
CA ASP A 550 6.92 11.39 -25.33
C ASP A 550 7.41 12.43 -24.31
N ASP A 551 6.48 13.17 -23.70
CA ASP A 551 6.81 14.15 -22.67
C ASP A 551 7.21 13.44 -21.38
N THR A 552 8.10 14.08 -20.60
CA THR A 552 8.44 13.61 -19.26
C THR A 552 7.32 13.91 -18.28
N VAL A 553 7.18 13.07 -17.27
CA VAL A 553 6.13 13.22 -16.25
C VAL A 553 6.55 14.10 -15.05
N GLU A 554 7.73 14.74 -15.13
CA GLU A 554 8.35 15.47 -14.02
C GLU A 554 7.40 16.50 -13.38
N GLU A 555 6.80 17.38 -14.18
CA GLU A 555 5.97 18.47 -13.65
C GLU A 555 4.73 17.95 -12.94
N VAL A 556 4.04 16.98 -13.54
CA VAL A 556 2.80 16.43 -12.95
C VAL A 556 3.08 15.53 -11.75
N LEU A 557 4.26 14.87 -11.67
CA LEU A 557 4.63 14.08 -10.51
C LEU A 557 4.85 14.93 -9.25
N LYS A 558 5.16 16.22 -9.37
CA LYS A 558 5.29 17.14 -8.22
C LYS A 558 4.02 17.27 -7.39
N HIS A 559 2.86 16.91 -7.94
CA HIS A 559 1.60 16.84 -7.18
C HIS A 559 1.50 15.62 -6.25
N GLY A 560 2.33 14.60 -6.48
CA GLY A 560 2.39 13.40 -5.64
C GLY A 560 3.20 13.60 -4.36
N THR A 561 3.07 12.67 -3.41
CA THR A 561 3.77 12.74 -2.13
C THR A 561 5.00 11.85 -2.09
N LEU A 562 6.07 12.38 -1.47
CA LEU A 562 7.27 11.67 -1.06
C LEU A 562 7.16 11.41 0.45
N THR A 563 7.07 10.15 0.85
CA THR A 563 6.61 9.85 2.20
C THR A 563 7.69 9.20 3.06
N MET A 564 7.99 9.83 4.18
CA MET A 564 8.79 9.24 5.24
C MET A 564 7.87 8.53 6.24
N GLY A 565 8.25 7.35 6.71
CA GLY A 565 7.52 6.59 7.71
C GLY A 565 8.40 6.20 8.90
N PHE A 566 7.79 5.59 9.89
CA PHE A 566 8.48 5.03 11.07
C PHE A 566 7.74 3.84 11.64
N ILE A 567 8.47 2.98 12.36
CA ILE A 567 7.90 1.91 13.18
C ILE A 567 8.56 1.86 14.55
N GLY A 568 7.92 1.18 15.49
CA GLY A 568 8.50 0.86 16.77
C GLY A 568 8.62 2.02 17.75
N LEU A 569 7.67 2.97 17.72
CA LEU A 569 7.68 4.08 18.71
C LEU A 569 7.62 3.53 20.15
N ALA A 570 6.84 2.49 20.39
CA ALA A 570 6.73 1.89 21.72
C ALA A 570 8.07 1.34 22.21
N GLU A 571 8.75 0.53 21.39
CA GLU A 571 10.04 -0.05 21.71
C GLU A 571 11.15 1.03 21.82
N CYS A 572 11.08 2.06 20.98
CA CYS A 572 11.96 3.23 21.08
C CYS A 572 11.83 3.92 22.46
N LEU A 573 10.60 4.16 22.90
CA LEU A 573 10.32 4.79 24.20
C LEU A 573 10.78 3.89 25.36
N ILE A 574 10.59 2.57 25.28
CA ILE A 574 11.11 1.63 26.27
C ILE A 574 12.65 1.71 26.33
N ALA A 575 13.33 1.75 25.18
CA ALA A 575 14.79 1.87 25.14
C ALA A 575 15.29 3.20 25.75
N LEU A 576 14.52 4.27 25.62
CA LEU A 576 14.89 5.61 26.15
C LEU A 576 14.51 5.81 27.61
N THR A 577 13.36 5.29 28.06
CA THR A 577 12.75 5.64 29.35
C THR A 577 12.38 4.45 30.23
N GLY A 578 12.44 3.23 29.68
CA GLY A 578 12.00 2.00 30.35
C GLY A 578 10.50 1.73 30.25
N LYS A 579 9.72 2.62 29.65
CA LYS A 579 8.25 2.48 29.47
C LYS A 579 7.79 2.96 28.11
N HIS A 580 6.74 2.35 27.57
CA HIS A 580 6.09 2.88 26.35
C HIS A 580 4.98 3.89 26.68
N HIS A 581 4.48 4.56 25.64
CA HIS A 581 3.51 5.66 25.73
C HIS A 581 2.12 5.27 26.27
N GLY A 582 1.80 3.99 26.38
CA GLY A 582 0.59 3.53 27.09
C GLY A 582 0.80 3.33 28.60
N GLU A 583 2.05 3.32 29.09
CA GLU A 583 2.37 3.00 30.48
C GLU A 583 2.65 4.23 31.33
N SER A 584 3.04 5.36 30.73
CA SER A 584 3.30 6.59 31.48
C SER A 584 3.03 7.85 30.66
N ALA A 585 2.62 8.92 31.35
CA ALA A 585 2.37 10.23 30.74
C ALA A 585 3.67 10.84 30.16
N GLU A 586 4.80 10.67 30.85
CA GLU A 586 6.10 11.18 30.41
C GLU A 586 6.55 10.49 29.10
N ALA A 587 6.34 9.18 28.98
CA ALA A 587 6.62 8.45 27.73
C ALA A 587 5.67 8.90 26.62
N GLN A 588 4.39 9.17 26.92
CA GLN A 588 3.44 9.72 25.96
C GLN A 588 3.87 11.12 25.47
N GLU A 589 4.26 12.00 26.37
CA GLU A 589 4.75 13.35 25.99
C GLU A 589 6.01 13.26 25.12
N LEU A 590 6.95 12.39 25.47
CA LEU A 590 8.15 12.16 24.67
C LEU A 590 7.79 11.57 23.29
N GLY A 591 6.88 10.61 23.23
CA GLY A 591 6.39 10.03 21.97
C GLY A 591 5.77 11.09 21.05
N ILE A 592 4.92 11.96 21.59
CA ILE A 592 4.34 13.10 20.87
C ILE A 592 5.45 14.05 20.40
N LYS A 593 6.44 14.35 21.24
CA LYS A 593 7.58 15.20 20.89
C LYS A 593 8.39 14.60 19.74
N ILE A 594 8.66 13.29 19.76
CA ILE A 594 9.39 12.60 18.69
C ILE A 594 8.63 12.71 17.36
N VAL A 595 7.35 12.32 17.31
CA VAL A 595 6.57 12.32 16.08
C VAL A 595 6.31 13.74 15.55
N SER A 596 6.09 14.71 16.45
CA SER A 596 5.94 16.13 16.06
C SER A 596 7.24 16.70 15.50
N HIS A 597 8.39 16.32 16.06
CA HIS A 597 9.71 16.71 15.55
C HIS A 597 9.94 16.14 14.13
N MET A 598 9.67 14.85 13.94
CA MET A 598 9.75 14.21 12.61
C MET A 598 8.86 14.96 11.60
N ARG A 599 7.62 15.28 11.97
CA ARG A 599 6.71 16.03 11.12
C ARG A 599 7.26 17.41 10.75
N LYS A 600 7.78 18.16 11.73
CA LYS A 600 8.38 19.48 11.50
C LYS A 600 9.55 19.40 10.51
N ARG A 601 10.46 18.45 10.68
CA ARG A 601 11.61 18.24 9.79
C ARG A 601 11.18 17.91 8.36
N VAL A 602 10.18 17.06 8.21
CA VAL A 602 9.60 16.70 6.90
C VAL A 602 8.95 17.92 6.23
N ASP A 603 8.25 18.76 7.00
CA ASP A 603 7.66 19.99 6.47
C ASP A 603 8.75 21.01 6.04
N GLU A 604 9.88 21.10 6.75
CA GLU A 604 11.05 21.90 6.34
C GLU A 604 11.61 21.43 4.99
N TRP A 605 11.75 20.10 4.79
CA TRP A 605 12.14 19.53 3.51
C TRP A 605 11.14 19.87 2.40
N ALA A 606 9.84 19.76 2.68
CA ALA A 606 8.80 20.09 1.71
C ALA A 606 8.88 21.55 1.24
N GLN A 607 9.04 22.50 2.18
CA GLN A 607 9.15 23.92 1.86
C GLN A 607 10.43 24.25 1.08
N ASN A 608 11.56 23.64 1.45
CA ASN A 608 12.86 23.90 0.82
C ASN A 608 12.89 23.35 -0.62
N MET A 609 12.35 22.17 -0.84
CA MET A 609 12.39 21.49 -2.15
C MET A 609 11.19 21.81 -3.04
N LYS A 610 10.15 22.46 -2.52
CA LYS A 610 8.86 22.67 -3.22
C LYS A 610 8.23 21.35 -3.72
N LEU A 611 8.37 20.28 -2.94
CA LEU A 611 7.82 18.96 -3.19
C LEU A 611 6.99 18.51 -1.97
N ASN A 612 6.02 17.64 -2.18
CA ASN A 612 5.10 17.19 -1.14
C ASN A 612 5.72 16.10 -0.25
N PHE A 613 6.74 16.44 0.55
CA PHE A 613 7.19 15.53 1.61
C PHE A 613 6.11 15.40 2.68
N SER A 614 5.97 14.21 3.24
CA SER A 614 4.93 13.91 4.21
C SER A 614 5.33 12.78 5.16
N LEU A 615 4.70 12.71 6.33
CA LEU A 615 4.96 11.70 7.35
C LEU A 615 3.81 10.69 7.43
N ILE A 616 4.11 9.38 7.34
CA ILE A 616 3.13 8.29 7.47
C ILE A 616 3.38 7.46 8.74
N ALA A 617 2.30 7.03 9.37
CA ALA A 617 2.31 5.93 10.32
C ALA A 617 2.45 4.62 9.52
N THR A 618 3.66 4.09 9.38
CA THR A 618 4.01 3.02 8.43
C THR A 618 3.10 1.79 8.55
N PRO A 619 2.53 1.30 7.46
CA PRO A 619 1.90 -0.02 7.40
C PRO A 619 2.99 -1.11 7.32
N ALA A 620 3.52 -1.53 8.47
CA ALA A 620 4.61 -2.49 8.51
C ALA A 620 4.08 -3.94 8.44
N GLU A 621 4.31 -4.59 7.32
CA GLU A 621 4.07 -6.03 7.15
C GLU A 621 5.33 -6.82 7.46
N GLY A 622 6.16 -7.15 6.46
CA GLY A 622 7.43 -7.83 6.63
C GLY A 622 8.48 -6.98 7.36
N LEU A 623 8.37 -5.65 7.27
CA LEU A 623 9.29 -4.71 7.89
C LEU A 623 9.37 -4.88 9.42
N SER A 624 8.26 -5.12 10.10
CA SER A 624 8.23 -5.31 11.55
C SER A 624 9.14 -6.45 12.02
N GLY A 625 9.16 -7.57 11.28
CA GLY A 625 10.05 -8.69 11.55
C GLY A 625 11.47 -8.49 11.02
N ARG A 626 11.66 -7.74 9.93
CA ARG A 626 12.98 -7.50 9.35
C ARG A 626 13.88 -6.69 10.29
N PHE A 627 13.39 -5.56 10.78
CA PHE A 627 14.19 -4.70 11.65
C PHE A 627 14.58 -5.39 12.95
N ILE A 628 13.63 -6.02 13.63
CA ILE A 628 13.92 -6.69 14.91
C ILE A 628 14.90 -7.84 14.76
N LYS A 629 14.86 -8.62 13.67
CA LYS A 629 15.85 -9.68 13.39
C LYS A 629 17.26 -9.14 13.24
N ILE A 630 17.42 -7.97 12.61
CA ILE A 630 18.72 -7.32 12.45
C ILE A 630 19.20 -6.76 13.79
N ASP A 631 18.31 -6.07 14.53
CA ASP A 631 18.66 -5.44 15.81
C ASP A 631 18.97 -6.48 16.90
N ASN A 632 18.19 -7.56 16.98
CA ASN A 632 18.45 -8.64 17.90
C ASN A 632 19.83 -9.28 17.63
N LYS A 633 20.20 -9.45 16.35
CA LYS A 633 21.54 -9.95 16.00
C LYS A 633 22.67 -9.00 16.40
N LEU A 634 22.44 -7.68 16.37
CA LEU A 634 23.44 -6.66 16.68
C LEU A 634 23.56 -6.38 18.18
N TYR A 635 22.44 -6.34 18.89
CA TYR A 635 22.36 -5.86 20.28
C TYR A 635 21.93 -6.94 21.27
N GLY A 636 21.54 -8.14 20.79
CA GLY A 636 21.00 -9.23 21.61
C GLY A 636 19.55 -8.96 22.07
N ASP A 637 19.08 -9.79 23.01
CA ASP A 637 17.76 -9.67 23.60
C ASP A 637 17.71 -8.53 24.62
N ILE A 638 16.99 -7.46 24.28
CA ILE A 638 16.70 -6.33 25.18
C ILE A 638 15.23 -6.42 25.55
N LYS A 639 14.95 -6.61 26.86
CA LYS A 639 13.60 -6.80 27.37
C LYS A 639 12.66 -5.63 26.99
N GLY A 640 11.54 -5.97 26.39
CA GLY A 640 10.52 -5.02 25.92
C GLY A 640 10.92 -4.27 24.65
N VAL A 641 12.11 -4.53 24.07
CA VAL A 641 12.59 -3.89 22.83
C VAL A 641 12.82 -4.92 21.74
N THR A 642 13.77 -5.87 21.93
CA THR A 642 14.15 -6.86 20.90
C THR A 642 13.81 -8.30 21.26
N ASP A 643 13.07 -8.52 22.35
CA ASP A 643 12.70 -9.84 22.88
C ASP A 643 11.44 -10.45 22.27
N LYS A 644 10.85 -9.80 21.24
CA LYS A 644 9.71 -10.28 20.46
C LYS A 644 10.15 -10.69 19.04
N GLU A 645 9.19 -11.19 18.24
CA GLU A 645 9.42 -11.53 16.84
C GLU A 645 9.09 -10.38 15.86
N TYR A 646 8.61 -9.26 16.39
CA TYR A 646 8.18 -8.07 15.62
C TYR A 646 8.34 -6.79 16.42
N TYR A 647 8.51 -5.66 15.71
CA TYR A 647 8.32 -4.33 16.28
C TYR A 647 6.88 -3.87 16.08
N THR A 648 6.38 -3.08 17.04
CA THR A 648 5.04 -2.47 16.97
C THR A 648 4.94 -1.53 15.77
N ASN A 649 3.81 -1.60 15.05
CA ASN A 649 3.57 -0.71 13.91
C ASN A 649 3.50 0.76 14.37
N SER A 650 4.22 1.64 13.68
CA SER A 650 4.14 3.10 13.82
C SER A 650 4.06 3.59 15.28
N PHE A 651 3.00 4.34 15.60
CA PHE A 651 2.71 4.89 16.93
C PHE A 651 1.75 4.04 17.76
N HIS A 652 1.36 2.84 17.29
CA HIS A 652 0.39 2.04 18.03
C HIS A 652 0.88 1.65 19.42
N VAL A 653 -0.06 1.53 20.34
CA VAL A 653 0.17 0.83 21.59
C VAL A 653 0.46 -0.64 21.28
N PRO A 654 1.44 -1.28 21.93
CA PRO A 654 1.75 -2.69 21.66
C PRO A 654 0.50 -3.58 21.75
N VAL A 655 0.36 -4.50 20.80
CA VAL A 655 -0.85 -5.36 20.69
C VAL A 655 -1.07 -6.27 21.90
N TYR A 656 -0.03 -6.52 22.68
CA TYR A 656 -0.06 -7.32 23.92
C TYR A 656 -0.36 -6.47 25.17
N TYR A 657 -0.44 -5.14 25.06
CA TYR A 657 -0.70 -4.27 26.20
C TYR A 657 -2.19 -4.25 26.54
N ASN A 658 -2.51 -4.63 27.78
CA ASN A 658 -3.90 -4.69 28.24
C ASN A 658 -4.41 -3.29 28.60
N THR A 659 -5.33 -2.78 27.80
CA THR A 659 -5.97 -1.48 27.99
C THR A 659 -7.41 -1.53 27.48
N SER A 660 -8.25 -0.55 27.84
CA SER A 660 -9.59 -0.45 27.28
C SER A 660 -9.57 0.11 25.84
N ALA A 661 -10.64 -0.12 25.08
CA ALA A 661 -10.80 0.43 23.74
C ALA A 661 -10.72 1.96 23.74
N PHE A 662 -11.37 2.60 24.70
CA PHE A 662 -11.39 4.07 24.83
C PHE A 662 -10.02 4.63 25.23
N GLU A 663 -9.31 4.01 26.16
CA GLU A 663 -7.97 4.43 26.54
C GLU A 663 -6.99 4.32 25.38
N LYS A 664 -7.01 3.20 24.65
CA LYS A 664 -6.19 3.03 23.45
C LYS A 664 -6.45 4.13 22.41
N ILE A 665 -7.72 4.44 22.15
CA ILE A 665 -8.09 5.52 21.23
C ILE A 665 -7.53 6.86 21.73
N ASN A 666 -7.69 7.16 23.02
CA ASN A 666 -7.19 8.40 23.62
C ASN A 666 -5.65 8.53 23.56
N ILE A 667 -4.93 7.42 23.72
CA ILE A 667 -3.46 7.38 23.62
C ILE A 667 -3.00 7.63 22.18
N GLU A 668 -3.67 7.02 21.19
CA GLU A 668 -3.27 7.08 19.79
C GLU A 668 -3.74 8.35 19.05
N ALA A 669 -4.87 8.93 19.43
CA ALA A 669 -5.48 10.09 18.76
C ALA A 669 -4.51 11.29 18.57
N PRO A 670 -3.67 11.68 19.56
CA PRO A 670 -2.76 12.82 19.40
C PRO A 670 -1.75 12.70 18.27
N TYR A 671 -1.43 11.48 17.81
CA TYR A 671 -0.46 11.23 16.74
C TYR A 671 -1.03 11.44 15.33
N HIS A 672 -2.35 11.33 15.16
CA HIS A 672 -3.00 11.42 13.85
C HIS A 672 -2.75 12.74 13.15
N LYS A 673 -2.74 13.85 13.89
CA LYS A 673 -2.49 15.20 13.34
C LYS A 673 -1.08 15.39 12.76
N PHE A 674 -0.10 14.61 13.21
CA PHE A 674 1.28 14.69 12.74
C PHE A 674 1.53 13.79 11.53
N THR A 675 0.79 12.71 11.37
CA THR A 675 0.96 11.74 10.29
C THR A 675 0.08 12.08 9.08
N ASN A 676 0.42 13.17 8.40
CA ASN A 676 -0.37 13.76 7.31
C ASN A 676 -0.42 12.92 6.03
N ALA A 677 0.52 11.98 5.85
CA ALA A 677 0.50 11.03 4.73
C ALA A 677 -0.37 9.80 5.00
N GLY A 678 -0.83 9.60 6.23
CA GLY A 678 -1.73 8.51 6.56
C GLY A 678 -1.50 7.89 7.93
N HIS A 679 -2.56 7.37 8.47
CA HIS A 679 -2.66 6.76 9.79
C HIS A 679 -3.92 5.90 9.87
N ILE A 680 -3.99 5.05 10.87
CA ILE A 680 -5.22 4.32 11.26
C ILE A 680 -5.08 3.89 12.72
N THR A 681 -6.18 3.90 13.46
CA THR A 681 -6.28 3.29 14.79
C THR A 681 -7.18 2.08 14.75
N TYR A 682 -6.75 0.98 15.36
CA TYR A 682 -7.53 -0.24 15.52
C TYR A 682 -7.85 -0.50 16.99
N VAL A 683 -9.03 -1.02 17.23
CA VAL A 683 -9.36 -1.65 18.52
C VAL A 683 -9.74 -3.12 18.29
N GLU A 684 -9.29 -4.00 19.19
CA GLU A 684 -9.55 -5.44 19.13
C GLU A 684 -10.70 -5.74 20.11
N MET A 685 -11.93 -5.89 19.59
CA MET A 685 -13.10 -6.18 20.41
C MET A 685 -13.30 -7.68 20.61
N ASP A 686 -13.83 -8.06 21.75
CA ASP A 686 -14.20 -9.44 22.01
C ASP A 686 -15.65 -9.74 21.60
N GLY A 687 -15.88 -10.99 21.27
CA GLY A 687 -17.23 -11.49 21.00
C GLY A 687 -17.76 -11.15 19.61
N ASP A 688 -19.03 -11.51 19.41
CA ASP A 688 -19.77 -11.28 18.17
C ASP A 688 -20.38 -9.87 18.17
N MET A 689 -19.67 -8.93 17.56
CA MET A 689 -20.08 -7.52 17.54
C MET A 689 -21.40 -7.29 16.78
N SER A 690 -21.81 -8.22 15.90
CA SER A 690 -23.08 -8.12 15.19
C SER A 690 -24.31 -8.24 16.13
N LYS A 691 -24.11 -8.77 17.34
CA LYS A 691 -25.14 -8.87 18.39
C LYS A 691 -25.24 -7.63 19.29
N ASN A 692 -24.26 -6.71 19.19
CA ASN A 692 -24.25 -5.48 19.97
C ASN A 692 -23.74 -4.28 19.12
N VAL A 693 -24.53 -3.95 18.09
CA VAL A 693 -24.20 -2.86 17.15
C VAL A 693 -24.14 -1.49 17.86
N ASP A 694 -24.90 -1.30 18.93
CA ASP A 694 -24.86 -0.05 19.70
C ASP A 694 -23.52 0.15 20.43
N ALA A 695 -22.93 -0.92 20.94
CA ALA A 695 -21.59 -0.89 21.50
C ALA A 695 -20.53 -0.60 20.41
N PHE A 696 -20.67 -1.21 19.26
CA PHE A 696 -19.82 -0.93 18.09
C PHE A 696 -19.88 0.56 17.70
N GLU A 697 -21.09 1.11 17.56
CA GLU A 697 -21.29 2.52 17.23
C GLU A 697 -20.69 3.46 18.26
N LYS A 698 -20.79 3.16 19.56
CA LYS A 698 -20.17 3.98 20.63
C LYS A 698 -18.68 4.10 20.46
N VAL A 699 -17.98 3.04 20.06
CA VAL A 699 -16.54 3.08 19.78
C VAL A 699 -16.25 3.97 18.58
N ILE A 700 -17.03 3.86 17.49
CA ILE A 700 -16.87 4.73 16.31
C ILE A 700 -17.12 6.20 16.66
N ARG A 701 -18.15 6.48 17.47
CA ARG A 701 -18.41 7.85 17.95
C ARG A 701 -17.27 8.40 18.78
N HIS A 702 -16.71 7.61 19.68
CA HIS A 702 -15.56 8.01 20.48
C HIS A 702 -14.33 8.29 19.62
N MET A 703 -14.05 7.49 18.58
CA MET A 703 -12.98 7.76 17.62
C MET A 703 -13.13 9.15 16.98
N LYS A 704 -14.36 9.50 16.56
CA LYS A 704 -14.65 10.82 15.98
C LYS A 704 -14.44 11.95 17.00
N GLU A 705 -14.96 11.79 18.20
CA GLU A 705 -14.91 12.80 19.29
C GLU A 705 -13.48 13.08 19.77
N THR A 706 -12.60 12.08 19.74
CA THR A 706 -11.19 12.21 20.13
C THR A 706 -10.28 12.74 19.02
N GLY A 707 -10.81 12.92 17.80
CA GLY A 707 -10.05 13.46 16.66
C GLY A 707 -9.23 12.42 15.90
N ILE A 708 -9.60 11.15 15.98
CA ILE A 708 -9.07 10.11 15.05
C ILE A 708 -9.42 10.51 13.61
N GLY A 709 -8.46 10.42 12.70
CA GLY A 709 -8.71 10.69 11.28
C GLY A 709 -9.23 9.49 10.51
N TYR A 710 -8.81 8.29 10.90
CA TYR A 710 -9.18 7.03 10.27
C TYR A 710 -9.10 5.90 11.29
N GLY A 711 -10.15 5.12 11.40
CA GLY A 711 -10.26 4.07 12.41
C GLY A 711 -11.00 2.83 11.97
N SER A 712 -10.77 1.74 12.68
CA SER A 712 -11.42 0.46 12.44
C SER A 712 -11.54 -0.36 13.72
N ILE A 713 -12.54 -1.25 13.74
CA ILE A 713 -12.74 -2.21 14.81
C ILE A 713 -12.47 -3.62 14.28
N ASN A 714 -11.59 -4.34 14.97
CA ASN A 714 -11.34 -5.75 14.74
C ASN A 714 -12.14 -6.60 15.72
N HIS A 715 -12.66 -7.70 15.24
CA HIS A 715 -13.31 -8.75 16.04
C HIS A 715 -13.16 -10.08 15.30
N PRO A 716 -13.32 -11.22 15.97
CA PRO A 716 -13.24 -12.51 15.30
C PRO A 716 -14.34 -12.66 14.24
N VAL A 717 -13.92 -12.99 13.01
CA VAL A 717 -14.79 -13.43 11.91
C VAL A 717 -14.18 -14.70 11.33
N ASP A 718 -14.76 -15.84 11.71
CA ASP A 718 -14.29 -17.14 11.27
C ASP A 718 -15.39 -17.82 10.45
N ARG A 719 -15.01 -18.68 9.53
CA ARG A 719 -15.92 -19.46 8.71
C ARG A 719 -15.46 -20.91 8.65
N ASP A 720 -16.40 -21.82 8.78
CA ASP A 720 -16.18 -23.22 8.45
C ASP A 720 -16.54 -23.47 6.98
N PRO A 721 -15.58 -23.74 6.11
CA PRO A 721 -15.84 -23.94 4.69
C PRO A 721 -16.62 -25.23 4.39
N VAL A 722 -16.68 -26.19 5.33
CA VAL A 722 -17.39 -27.48 5.16
C VAL A 722 -18.88 -27.32 5.42
N CYS A 723 -19.28 -26.71 6.54
CA CYS A 723 -20.71 -26.57 6.88
C CYS A 723 -21.27 -25.17 6.57
N GLY A 724 -20.43 -24.20 6.19
CA GLY A 724 -20.84 -22.82 5.89
C GLY A 724 -21.09 -21.94 7.12
N PHE A 725 -20.86 -22.43 8.34
CA PHE A 725 -21.01 -21.61 9.54
C PHE A 725 -20.07 -20.40 9.49
N THR A 726 -20.61 -19.22 9.78
CA THR A 726 -19.84 -17.97 9.90
C THR A 726 -20.10 -17.35 11.26
N GLY A 727 -19.03 -17.01 11.98
CA GLY A 727 -19.10 -16.45 13.33
C GLY A 727 -17.81 -16.66 14.09
N ILE A 728 -17.88 -16.79 15.41
CA ILE A 728 -16.72 -17.10 16.24
C ILE A 728 -16.54 -18.62 16.32
N ILE A 729 -15.40 -19.11 15.89
CA ILE A 729 -15.03 -20.52 15.98
C ILE A 729 -13.81 -20.64 16.91
N GLY A 730 -13.99 -21.39 18.01
CA GLY A 730 -12.90 -21.79 18.89
C GLY A 730 -12.15 -23.00 18.32
N ASP A 731 -11.95 -24.03 19.14
CA ASP A 731 -11.32 -25.29 18.70
C ASP A 731 -12.25 -26.14 17.84
N LYS A 732 -13.57 -25.96 17.99
CA LYS A 732 -14.60 -26.69 17.24
C LYS A 732 -15.64 -25.76 16.65
N CYS A 733 -16.12 -26.11 15.46
CA CYS A 733 -17.19 -25.37 14.80
C CYS A 733 -18.50 -25.50 15.59
N PRO A 734 -19.15 -24.36 15.96
CA PRO A 734 -20.45 -24.42 16.65
C PRO A 734 -21.58 -25.01 15.79
N GLY A 735 -21.45 -24.99 14.48
CA GLY A 735 -22.48 -25.49 13.56
C GLY A 735 -22.47 -27.01 13.38
N CYS A 736 -21.30 -27.63 13.21
CA CYS A 736 -21.18 -29.06 12.91
C CYS A 736 -20.31 -29.86 13.88
N GLY A 737 -19.62 -29.21 14.82
CA GLY A 737 -18.81 -29.87 15.86
C GLY A 737 -17.43 -30.35 15.41
N ARG A 738 -17.04 -30.21 14.12
CA ARG A 738 -15.71 -30.58 13.64
C ARG A 738 -14.62 -29.67 14.19
N ASP A 739 -13.36 -30.11 14.20
CA ASP A 739 -12.16 -29.35 14.44
C ASP A 739 -11.35 -29.09 13.13
N GLU A 740 -10.17 -28.53 13.24
CA GLU A 740 -9.29 -28.21 12.09
C GLU A 740 -8.41 -29.39 11.62
N SER A 741 -8.57 -30.60 12.14
CA SER A 741 -7.68 -31.73 11.84
C SER A 741 -7.77 -32.20 10.37
N GLU A 742 -8.94 -32.11 9.76
CA GLU A 742 -9.16 -32.53 8.36
C GLU A 742 -9.08 -31.37 7.37
N PHE A 743 -9.62 -30.20 7.76
CA PHE A 743 -9.65 -29.01 6.91
C PHE A 743 -9.62 -27.75 7.77
N PRO A 744 -8.75 -26.75 7.47
CA PRO A 744 -8.61 -25.55 8.28
C PRO A 744 -9.87 -24.67 8.22
N PHE A 745 -10.17 -23.95 9.30
CA PHE A 745 -11.15 -22.88 9.29
C PHE A 745 -10.58 -21.64 8.60
N GLU A 746 -11.42 -20.90 7.90
CA GLU A 746 -11.10 -19.58 7.38
C GLU A 746 -11.17 -18.58 8.53
N ARG A 747 -10.01 -18.09 9.00
CA ARG A 747 -9.90 -17.14 10.10
C ARG A 747 -9.49 -15.79 9.56
N ILE A 748 -10.48 -14.93 9.28
CA ILE A 748 -10.23 -13.62 8.72
C ILE A 748 -9.65 -12.71 9.79
N ARG A 749 -8.48 -12.16 9.51
CA ARG A 749 -7.76 -11.23 10.38
C ARG A 749 -7.23 -10.06 9.58
N ARG A 750 -7.12 -8.91 10.24
CA ARG A 750 -6.52 -7.71 9.65
C ARG A 750 -5.01 -7.78 9.79
N ILE A 751 -4.28 -7.49 8.70
CA ILE A 751 -2.82 -7.33 8.73
C ILE A 751 -2.47 -5.92 9.18
N THR A 752 -2.69 -4.92 8.32
CA THR A 752 -2.36 -3.52 8.60
C THR A 752 -3.59 -2.61 8.41
N GLY A 753 -4.20 -2.62 7.27
CA GLY A 753 -5.42 -1.87 6.95
C GLY A 753 -6.39 -2.68 6.09
N TYR A 754 -5.95 -3.86 5.64
CA TYR A 754 -6.73 -4.80 4.83
C TYR A 754 -6.86 -6.17 5.49
N LEU A 755 -7.79 -6.96 5.00
CA LEU A 755 -8.11 -8.30 5.51
C LEU A 755 -7.35 -9.37 4.72
N VAL A 756 -7.11 -10.50 5.36
CA VAL A 756 -6.62 -11.72 4.71
C VAL A 756 -7.47 -12.90 5.17
N GLY A 757 -7.86 -13.74 4.22
CA GLY A 757 -8.81 -14.84 4.47
C GLY A 757 -8.23 -16.03 5.24
N THR A 758 -6.91 -16.23 5.17
CA THR A 758 -6.22 -17.38 5.79
C THR A 758 -4.90 -16.94 6.43
N LEU A 759 -4.58 -17.52 7.60
CA LEU A 759 -3.39 -17.14 8.37
C LEU A 759 -2.09 -17.65 7.76
N ASP A 760 -2.13 -18.68 6.91
CA ASP A 760 -0.97 -19.23 6.21
C ASP A 760 -0.30 -18.23 5.24
N ARG A 761 -1.02 -17.19 4.85
CA ARG A 761 -0.49 -16.07 4.06
C ARG A 761 0.27 -15.03 4.88
N PHE A 762 0.22 -15.10 6.21
CA PHE A 762 0.94 -14.19 7.09
C PHE A 762 2.40 -14.60 7.20
N ASN A 763 3.34 -13.64 7.16
CA ASN A 763 4.72 -13.90 7.52
C ASN A 763 4.84 -14.17 9.03
N ASN A 764 5.98 -14.71 9.47
CA ASN A 764 6.18 -15.13 10.86
C ASN A 764 5.97 -14.00 11.88
N ALA A 765 6.41 -12.77 11.56
CA ALA A 765 6.23 -11.62 12.43
C ALA A 765 4.74 -11.26 12.62
N LYS A 766 3.94 -11.34 11.55
CA LYS A 766 2.50 -11.09 11.62
C LYS A 766 1.74 -12.21 12.31
N LEU A 767 2.16 -13.46 12.16
CA LEU A 767 1.61 -14.58 12.95
C LEU A 767 1.87 -14.39 14.43
N ALA A 768 3.10 -13.99 14.82
CA ALA A 768 3.44 -13.69 16.20
C ALA A 768 2.62 -12.51 16.75
N GLU A 769 2.47 -11.43 15.98
CA GLU A 769 1.64 -10.29 16.35
C GLU A 769 0.17 -10.70 16.59
N VAL A 770 -0.43 -11.50 15.69
CA VAL A 770 -1.81 -11.98 15.85
C VAL A 770 -1.97 -12.85 17.10
N ARG A 771 -1.00 -13.70 17.40
CA ARG A 771 -0.99 -14.55 18.59
C ARG A 771 -0.94 -13.72 19.88
N ASP A 772 -0.18 -12.62 19.87
CA ASP A 772 0.04 -11.77 21.04
C ASP A 772 -1.10 -10.74 21.26
N ARG A 773 -2.01 -10.55 20.31
CA ARG A 773 -3.09 -9.57 20.41
C ARG A 773 -4.00 -9.84 21.61
N VAL A 774 -4.14 -8.83 22.45
CA VAL A 774 -5.13 -8.82 23.53
C VAL A 774 -6.41 -8.13 23.07
N LYS A 775 -7.53 -8.49 23.68
CA LYS A 775 -8.83 -7.90 23.42
C LYS A 775 -9.04 -6.69 24.34
N HIS A 776 -9.58 -5.61 23.78
CA HIS A 776 -9.86 -4.40 24.53
C HIS A 776 -11.30 -4.43 25.07
N ASN A 777 -11.44 -4.30 26.39
CA ASN A 777 -12.74 -4.10 27.01
C ASN A 777 -13.22 -2.66 26.75
N MET A 778 -14.55 -2.43 26.84
CA MET A 778 -15.11 -1.09 26.74
C MET A 778 -14.84 -0.28 28.00
#